data_99d97344ae154593a9844817ed09f754
#
_entry.id   99d97344ae154593a9844817ed09f754
#
_cell.length_a   1.000
_cell.length_b   1.000
_cell.length_c   1.000
_cell.angle_alpha   90.00
_cell.angle_beta   90.00
_cell.angle_gamma   90.00
#
_symmetry.space_group_name_H-M   'P 1'
#
loop_
_entity.id
_entity.type
_entity.pdbx_description
1 polymer ?
#
loop_
_entity_poly.entity_id
_entity_poly.type
_entity_poly.pdbx_seq_one_letter_code
_entity_poly.pdbx_strand_id
1 'polypeptide(L)'
;MSSFITTAVVREALASIVREMRRAMVRSSYSSIIYEGYDFSCVLIDAKGQLVAQSGEDHPFHIIPVAASVTRLLAMHSDIGPDDIFLHNDPYTGGTHLNDVAVVWPVFVANELAYFIVIRSHWADIGGMTPGSLSGGAREILHEGLRLDNIRVPKSGASDTLRLIFDNIRVSDEATADFHAVLGICRVAEERLRRLIDKYSFEVLNQSVAELLDHSERRMRASLRDLPDGEYAYVSYLDGNDPSLFPLQVAVKLTIRDDTAHADFTGTSGQIPAPLNAGPAIAPTSVLTILKSYLDPAGSITSGTLRPITVHAPERTILHACAPAPCGGLNEVRFAADAAVLGAIAQIIPERVTGDVRGTSNHTYIGGFDPQRNKDFIFYEYPSGGTGGWATHDGNSAVRAFNEGENVSIQSTEVVEAIYPLRILQNELRPDSGGAGKHRGGSGLVRKVEVACPEARLSVLSDRNIIPPSGVNGGRSGAPNCFEVLRDGKPIPVSAFPGKVTSFPLRRGDVVVMQSSGGGGFGPAAERDLSLIVDDFADGLVSAPSLAAYGARESAGIVERGMTDLSDEASASIEWRNDDAPAHECGVSAALAQRLGLTHGSSIELAMLKGPSLRAWVDRIEAGNAATVHLSPNLRRFFAGSTVTVRSLGSQRPALTAGTHR
;
A
#
# COMPACT_ATOMS: atom_id res chain seq x y z
N MET A 1 -5.64 38.90 -17.83
CA MET A 1 -4.90 38.17 -16.75
C MET A 1 -5.74 38.22 -15.48
N SER A 2 -6.08 37.05 -14.93
CA SER A 2 -6.67 36.95 -13.59
C SER A 2 -5.69 37.56 -12.58
N SER A 3 -6.16 38.30 -11.58
CA SER A 3 -5.27 38.79 -10.54
C SER A 3 -4.81 37.60 -9.67
N PHE A 4 -3.62 37.66 -9.08
CA PHE A 4 -3.14 36.65 -8.13
C PHE A 4 -4.16 36.33 -7.02
N ILE A 5 -4.85 37.38 -6.54
CA ILE A 5 -5.91 37.22 -5.54
C ILE A 5 -7.09 36.43 -6.10
N THR A 6 -7.52 36.68 -7.32
CA THR A 6 -8.64 35.94 -7.96
C THR A 6 -8.27 34.46 -8.12
N THR A 7 -7.06 34.16 -8.60
CA THR A 7 -6.55 32.78 -8.72
C THR A 7 -6.52 32.07 -7.37
N ALA A 8 -6.06 32.74 -6.30
CA ALA A 8 -6.07 32.16 -4.97
C ALA A 8 -7.47 31.85 -4.44
N VAL A 9 -8.42 32.77 -4.66
CA VAL A 9 -9.83 32.59 -4.27
C VAL A 9 -10.49 31.47 -5.06
N VAL A 10 -10.26 31.40 -6.37
CA VAL A 10 -10.77 30.31 -7.22
C VAL A 10 -10.21 28.96 -6.79
N ARG A 11 -8.91 28.87 -6.49
CA ARG A 11 -8.29 27.65 -5.97
C ARG A 11 -9.00 27.15 -4.71
N GLU A 12 -9.17 28.02 -3.72
CA GLU A 12 -9.83 27.63 -2.46
C GLU A 12 -11.32 27.30 -2.66
N ALA A 13 -11.99 27.97 -3.58
CA ALA A 13 -13.38 27.66 -3.92
C ALA A 13 -13.52 26.26 -4.56
N LEU A 14 -12.64 25.90 -5.51
CA LEU A 14 -12.61 24.57 -6.12
C LEU A 14 -12.26 23.49 -5.08
N ALA A 15 -11.25 23.72 -4.25
CA ALA A 15 -10.90 22.82 -3.16
C ALA A 15 -12.04 22.67 -2.13
N SER A 16 -12.80 23.75 -1.86
CA SER A 16 -13.96 23.72 -0.97
C SER A 16 -15.09 22.84 -1.52
N ILE A 17 -15.34 22.87 -2.83
CA ILE A 17 -16.32 21.97 -3.47
C ILE A 17 -15.93 20.52 -3.22
N VAL A 18 -14.68 20.18 -3.46
CA VAL A 18 -14.20 18.79 -3.27
C VAL A 18 -14.25 18.37 -1.80
N ARG A 19 -13.87 19.24 -0.87
CA ARG A 19 -14.03 18.97 0.58
C ARG A 19 -15.50 18.79 0.99
N GLU A 20 -16.44 19.51 0.38
CA GLU A 20 -17.89 19.31 0.61
C GLU A 20 -18.31 17.93 0.08
N MET A 21 -17.86 17.53 -1.12
CA MET A 21 -18.11 16.19 -1.68
C MET A 21 -17.63 15.10 -0.72
N ARG A 22 -16.37 15.21 -0.23
CA ARG A 22 -15.78 14.25 0.70
C ARG A 22 -16.60 14.10 1.99
N ARG A 23 -16.99 15.23 2.61
CA ARG A 23 -17.84 15.21 3.82
C ARG A 23 -19.21 14.60 3.56
N ALA A 24 -19.78 14.83 2.39
CA ALA A 24 -21.05 14.25 2.00
C ALA A 24 -20.93 12.74 1.79
N MET A 25 -19.84 12.25 1.19
CA MET A 25 -19.55 10.81 1.07
C MET A 25 -19.60 10.11 2.43
N VAL A 26 -18.83 10.60 3.40
CA VAL A 26 -18.80 10.01 4.77
C VAL A 26 -20.20 10.00 5.42
N ARG A 27 -21.04 11.00 5.17
CA ARG A 27 -22.33 11.15 5.83
C ARG A 27 -23.50 10.41 5.17
N SER A 28 -23.36 10.09 3.87
CA SER A 28 -24.47 9.52 3.10
C SER A 28 -24.20 8.12 2.57
N SER A 29 -22.98 7.60 2.71
CA SER A 29 -22.64 6.25 2.31
C SER A 29 -23.15 5.21 3.29
N TYR A 30 -23.43 4.03 2.76
CA TYR A 30 -23.92 2.86 3.49
C TYR A 30 -22.80 1.88 3.82
N SER A 31 -21.77 1.81 2.98
CA SER A 31 -20.61 0.95 3.20
C SER A 31 -19.71 1.48 4.30
N SER A 32 -19.38 0.63 5.28
CA SER A 32 -18.40 0.95 6.32
C SER A 32 -17.00 1.18 5.77
N ILE A 33 -16.67 0.65 4.59
CA ILE A 33 -15.41 0.92 3.87
C ILE A 33 -15.29 2.42 3.55
N ILE A 34 -16.42 3.08 3.27
CA ILE A 34 -16.48 4.50 2.96
C ILE A 34 -16.57 5.35 4.22
N TYR A 35 -17.57 5.11 5.12
CA TYR A 35 -17.80 6.03 6.25
C TYR A 35 -16.93 5.79 7.48
N GLU A 36 -16.35 4.58 7.65
CA GLU A 36 -15.36 4.25 8.70
C GLU A 36 -13.94 4.15 8.14
N GLY A 37 -13.79 3.48 6.97
CA GLY A 37 -12.50 3.24 6.36
C GLY A 37 -11.97 4.41 5.53
N TYR A 38 -12.85 5.33 5.08
CA TYR A 38 -12.53 6.48 4.20
C TYR A 38 -11.85 6.10 2.88
N ASP A 39 -12.13 4.89 2.36
CA ASP A 39 -11.51 4.38 1.13
C ASP A 39 -12.23 4.92 -0.13
N PHE A 40 -12.09 6.20 -0.35
CA PHE A 40 -12.59 6.90 -1.53
C PHE A 40 -11.84 8.21 -1.74
N SER A 41 -11.99 8.79 -2.94
CA SER A 41 -11.42 10.10 -3.30
C SER A 41 -12.37 10.90 -4.17
N CYS A 42 -12.32 12.22 -4.01
CA CYS A 42 -13.13 13.17 -4.76
C CYS A 42 -12.22 14.18 -5.47
N VAL A 43 -12.43 14.40 -6.78
CA VAL A 43 -11.61 15.33 -7.55
C VAL A 43 -12.41 16.10 -8.58
N LEU A 44 -11.84 17.23 -9.03
CA LEU A 44 -12.24 17.96 -10.22
C LEU A 44 -11.17 17.83 -11.30
N ILE A 45 -11.61 17.50 -12.50
CA ILE A 45 -10.81 17.36 -13.72
C ILE A 45 -11.31 18.37 -14.74
N ASP A 46 -10.45 19.05 -15.49
CA ASP A 46 -10.85 19.94 -16.57
C ASP A 46 -11.26 19.18 -17.84
N ALA A 47 -11.78 19.89 -18.82
CA ALA A 47 -12.20 19.32 -20.12
C ALA A 47 -11.04 18.69 -20.93
N LYS A 48 -9.78 18.90 -20.52
CA LYS A 48 -8.58 18.32 -21.15
C LYS A 48 -8.07 17.08 -20.41
N GLY A 49 -8.77 16.64 -19.36
CA GLY A 49 -8.36 15.50 -18.52
C GLY A 49 -7.32 15.84 -17.46
N GLN A 50 -7.11 17.13 -17.13
CA GLN A 50 -6.11 17.54 -16.15
C GLN A 50 -6.73 17.64 -14.74
N LEU A 51 -6.05 17.07 -13.74
CA LEU A 51 -6.43 17.19 -12.34
C LEU A 51 -6.25 18.63 -11.86
N VAL A 52 -7.37 19.24 -11.43
CA VAL A 52 -7.43 20.64 -11.02
C VAL A 52 -7.51 20.81 -9.51
N ALA A 53 -8.36 20.02 -8.85
CA ALA A 53 -8.56 20.11 -7.41
C ALA A 53 -8.84 18.74 -6.78
N GLN A 54 -8.40 18.59 -5.54
CA GLN A 54 -8.62 17.47 -4.65
C GLN A 54 -8.80 17.98 -3.21
N SER A 55 -9.25 17.12 -2.27
CA SER A 55 -9.60 17.57 -0.91
C SER A 55 -8.40 17.86 -0.01
N GLY A 56 -7.23 17.33 -0.32
CA GLY A 56 -6.05 17.28 0.56
C GLY A 56 -6.00 16.03 1.43
N GLU A 57 -7.09 15.26 1.48
CA GLU A 57 -7.23 14.02 2.27
C GLU A 57 -7.46 12.80 1.38
N ASP A 58 -7.35 12.97 0.06
CA ASP A 58 -7.59 11.93 -0.93
C ASP A 58 -6.35 11.04 -1.13
N HIS A 59 -6.58 9.80 -1.53
CA HIS A 59 -5.50 8.85 -1.79
C HIS A 59 -4.72 9.21 -3.05
N PRO A 60 -3.39 9.37 -3.00
CA PRO A 60 -2.57 9.62 -4.18
C PRO A 60 -2.81 8.59 -5.31
N PHE A 61 -2.95 7.31 -4.95
CA PHE A 61 -3.17 6.23 -5.91
C PHE A 61 -4.59 6.20 -6.50
N HIS A 62 -5.53 6.99 -5.98
CA HIS A 62 -6.82 7.24 -6.61
C HIS A 62 -6.77 8.45 -7.52
N ILE A 63 -6.24 9.58 -7.02
CA ILE A 63 -6.39 10.89 -7.69
C ILE A 63 -5.50 11.04 -8.91
N ILE A 64 -4.28 10.46 -8.89
CA ILE A 64 -3.36 10.58 -10.01
C ILE A 64 -3.83 9.72 -11.19
N PRO A 65 -4.20 8.43 -11.02
CA PRO A 65 -4.71 7.59 -12.10
C PRO A 65 -6.04 8.07 -12.69
N VAL A 66 -6.89 8.79 -11.94
CA VAL A 66 -8.16 9.32 -12.46
C VAL A 66 -7.97 10.22 -13.68
N ALA A 67 -6.90 11.02 -13.73
CA ALA A 67 -6.61 11.84 -14.90
C ALA A 67 -6.40 10.97 -16.17
N ALA A 68 -5.73 9.82 -16.03
CA ALA A 68 -5.57 8.87 -17.13
C ALA A 68 -6.91 8.22 -17.53
N SER A 69 -7.78 7.88 -16.57
CA SER A 69 -9.13 7.37 -16.83
C SER A 69 -9.97 8.35 -17.63
N VAL A 70 -9.93 9.65 -17.29
CA VAL A 70 -10.67 10.70 -18.02
C VAL A 70 -10.04 10.96 -19.39
N THR A 71 -8.72 10.92 -19.52
CA THR A 71 -8.04 10.99 -20.83
C THR A 71 -8.49 9.84 -21.73
N ARG A 72 -8.58 8.62 -21.19
CA ARG A 72 -9.12 7.45 -21.90
C ARG A 72 -10.57 7.66 -22.31
N LEU A 73 -11.41 8.19 -21.41
CA LEU A 73 -12.80 8.54 -21.70
C LEU A 73 -12.92 9.47 -22.90
N LEU A 74 -12.16 10.57 -22.90
CA LEU A 74 -12.15 11.56 -24.00
C LEU A 74 -11.69 10.95 -25.33
N ALA A 75 -10.80 9.97 -25.31
CA ALA A 75 -10.36 9.26 -26.51
C ALA A 75 -11.40 8.26 -27.03
N MET A 76 -12.25 7.68 -26.16
CA MET A 76 -13.26 6.69 -26.52
C MET A 76 -14.58 7.31 -26.99
N HIS A 77 -14.98 8.44 -26.41
CA HIS A 77 -16.30 9.04 -26.60
C HIS A 77 -16.17 10.49 -27.11
N SER A 78 -16.46 10.70 -28.38
CA SER A 78 -16.53 12.04 -28.98
C SER A 78 -17.88 12.73 -28.81
N ASP A 79 -18.88 11.99 -28.33
CA ASP A 79 -20.30 12.37 -28.24
C ASP A 79 -20.82 12.40 -26.80
N ILE A 80 -19.99 12.85 -25.87
CA ILE A 80 -20.37 13.00 -24.45
C ILE A 80 -21.49 14.02 -24.35
N GLY A 81 -22.62 13.61 -23.75
CA GLY A 81 -23.79 14.44 -23.52
C GLY A 81 -23.93 14.94 -22.07
N PRO A 82 -24.80 15.96 -21.84
CA PRO A 82 -25.02 16.50 -20.50
C PRO A 82 -25.69 15.52 -19.53
N ASP A 83 -26.38 14.49 -20.03
CA ASP A 83 -27.07 13.48 -19.24
C ASP A 83 -26.26 12.20 -19.03
N ASP A 84 -25.05 12.14 -19.58
CA ASP A 84 -24.16 10.99 -19.45
C ASP A 84 -23.38 11.02 -18.14
N ILE A 85 -23.10 9.86 -17.59
CA ILE A 85 -22.03 9.59 -16.66
C ILE A 85 -21.30 8.32 -17.07
N PHE A 86 -20.07 8.10 -16.56
CA PHE A 86 -19.27 6.96 -16.95
C PHE A 86 -18.74 6.24 -15.72
N LEU A 87 -18.70 4.89 -15.78
CA LEU A 87 -18.12 4.03 -14.77
C LEU A 87 -16.79 3.48 -15.28
N HIS A 88 -15.75 3.59 -14.45
CA HIS A 88 -14.43 3.14 -14.82
C HIS A 88 -13.68 2.49 -13.65
N ASN A 89 -13.11 1.30 -13.88
CA ASN A 89 -12.23 0.63 -12.93
C ASN A 89 -11.07 -0.13 -13.60
N ASP A 90 -10.97 -0.11 -14.94
CA ASP A 90 -10.01 -0.91 -15.70
C ASP A 90 -8.55 -0.50 -15.39
N PRO A 91 -7.75 -1.37 -14.75
CA PRO A 91 -6.38 -1.05 -14.37
C PRO A 91 -5.46 -0.76 -15.55
N TYR A 92 -5.74 -1.31 -16.72
CA TYR A 92 -4.89 -1.13 -17.91
C TYR A 92 -5.09 0.25 -18.56
N THR A 93 -6.15 0.97 -18.19
CA THR A 93 -6.53 2.25 -18.83
C THR A 93 -6.68 3.41 -17.84
N GLY A 94 -6.08 3.30 -16.64
CA GLY A 94 -6.11 4.36 -15.62
C GLY A 94 -6.93 4.01 -14.38
N GLY A 95 -7.41 2.77 -14.27
CA GLY A 95 -7.95 2.22 -13.04
C GLY A 95 -6.84 1.84 -12.05
N THR A 96 -7.26 1.43 -10.89
CA THR A 96 -6.44 0.83 -9.83
C THR A 96 -6.71 -0.67 -9.77
N HIS A 97 -7.31 -1.22 -8.72
CA HIS A 97 -7.91 -2.55 -8.77
C HIS A 97 -9.40 -2.45 -9.13
N LEU A 98 -10.03 -3.57 -9.48
CA LEU A 98 -11.42 -3.53 -9.99
C LEU A 98 -12.42 -3.03 -8.95
N ASN A 99 -12.15 -3.19 -7.66
CA ASN A 99 -13.01 -2.69 -6.59
C ASN A 99 -13.11 -1.15 -6.56
N ASP A 100 -12.09 -0.43 -7.06
CA ASP A 100 -12.05 1.03 -7.05
C ASP A 100 -12.82 1.60 -8.25
N VAL A 101 -14.12 1.70 -8.12
CA VAL A 101 -14.98 2.20 -9.20
C VAL A 101 -15.04 3.72 -9.19
N ALA A 102 -14.63 4.33 -10.29
CA ALA A 102 -14.77 5.77 -10.52
C ALA A 102 -16.11 6.06 -11.21
N VAL A 103 -16.88 6.99 -10.66
CA VAL A 103 -18.03 7.65 -11.31
C VAL A 103 -17.53 8.96 -11.87
N VAL A 104 -17.55 9.09 -13.20
CA VAL A 104 -17.12 10.28 -13.93
C VAL A 104 -18.35 11.04 -14.41
N TRP A 105 -18.54 12.24 -13.87
CA TRP A 105 -19.70 13.10 -14.09
C TRP A 105 -19.31 14.35 -14.90
N PRO A 106 -19.64 14.43 -16.21
CA PRO A 106 -19.35 15.60 -17.03
C PRO A 106 -20.23 16.79 -16.66
N VAL A 107 -19.62 17.97 -16.64
CA VAL A 107 -20.26 19.25 -16.39
C VAL A 107 -20.17 20.12 -17.64
N PHE A 108 -21.31 20.58 -18.12
CA PHE A 108 -21.42 21.43 -19.29
C PHE A 108 -21.77 22.89 -18.93
N VAL A 109 -21.18 23.82 -19.66
CA VAL A 109 -21.47 25.27 -19.61
C VAL A 109 -21.78 25.75 -21.02
N ALA A 110 -22.94 26.34 -21.24
CA ALA A 110 -23.40 26.78 -22.55
C ALA A 110 -23.26 25.72 -23.67
N ASN A 111 -23.58 24.47 -23.34
CA ASN A 111 -23.45 23.27 -24.19
C ASN A 111 -22.00 22.84 -24.52
N GLU A 112 -20.98 23.42 -23.89
CA GLU A 112 -19.61 23.01 -24.02
C GLU A 112 -19.20 22.21 -22.77
N LEU A 113 -18.45 21.10 -22.95
CA LEU A 113 -17.87 20.34 -21.85
C LEU A 113 -16.83 21.20 -21.12
N ALA A 114 -17.03 21.42 -19.83
CA ALA A 114 -16.22 22.33 -19.02
C ALA A 114 -15.31 21.61 -18.03
N TYR A 115 -15.90 20.68 -17.26
CA TYR A 115 -15.21 19.95 -16.20
C TYR A 115 -15.78 18.53 -16.08
N PHE A 116 -15.06 17.71 -15.33
CA PHE A 116 -15.57 16.45 -14.78
C PHE A 116 -15.47 16.49 -13.26
N ILE A 117 -16.54 16.09 -12.60
CA ILE A 117 -16.56 15.73 -11.19
C ILE A 117 -16.33 14.23 -11.12
N VAL A 118 -15.35 13.79 -10.36
CA VAL A 118 -15.05 12.36 -10.27
C VAL A 118 -14.99 11.94 -8.81
N ILE A 119 -15.70 10.86 -8.49
CA ILE A 119 -15.62 10.16 -7.21
C ILE A 119 -15.18 8.72 -7.51
N ARG A 120 -14.04 8.31 -6.95
CA ARG A 120 -13.57 6.93 -6.97
C ARG A 120 -13.73 6.36 -5.57
N SER A 121 -14.41 5.23 -5.44
CA SER A 121 -14.64 4.57 -4.15
C SER A 121 -14.43 3.08 -4.25
N HIS A 122 -13.92 2.49 -3.17
CA HIS A 122 -13.75 1.07 -3.06
C HIS A 122 -15.09 0.38 -2.78
N TRP A 123 -15.56 -0.42 -3.73
CA TRP A 123 -16.76 -1.25 -3.55
C TRP A 123 -16.39 -2.53 -2.83
N ALA A 124 -17.18 -2.93 -1.85
CA ALA A 124 -16.93 -4.11 -1.05
C ALA A 124 -16.80 -5.40 -1.87
N ASP A 125 -17.48 -5.46 -3.02
CA ASP A 125 -17.42 -6.58 -3.99
C ASP A 125 -17.68 -6.06 -5.39
N ILE A 126 -17.03 -6.66 -6.38
CA ILE A 126 -17.20 -6.35 -7.80
C ILE A 126 -17.44 -7.63 -8.64
N GLY A 127 -17.93 -8.70 -8.01
CA GLY A 127 -18.30 -9.94 -8.68
C GLY A 127 -17.13 -10.89 -8.96
N GLY A 128 -16.04 -10.77 -8.22
CA GLY A 128 -14.88 -11.68 -8.35
C GLY A 128 -15.13 -13.10 -7.83
N MET A 129 -14.15 -13.97 -7.95
CA MET A 129 -14.25 -15.39 -7.59
C MET A 129 -14.40 -15.67 -6.10
N THR A 130 -14.02 -14.71 -5.25
CA THR A 130 -14.11 -14.80 -3.78
C THR A 130 -14.96 -13.66 -3.22
N PRO A 131 -15.60 -13.81 -2.03
CA PRO A 131 -16.21 -12.67 -1.35
C PRO A 131 -15.19 -11.54 -1.16
N GLY A 132 -15.54 -10.31 -1.58
CA GLY A 132 -14.66 -9.15 -1.60
C GLY A 132 -13.81 -9.04 -2.86
N SER A 133 -13.87 -10.01 -3.77
CA SER A 133 -13.20 -10.01 -5.08
C SER A 133 -11.68 -10.13 -5.05
N LEU A 134 -10.99 -9.57 -4.05
CA LEU A 134 -9.54 -9.65 -3.91
C LEU A 134 -9.09 -10.91 -3.16
N SER A 135 -8.10 -11.60 -3.71
CA SER A 135 -7.52 -12.78 -3.07
C SER A 135 -6.14 -13.11 -3.62
N GLY A 136 -5.34 -13.85 -2.86
CA GLY A 136 -4.03 -14.31 -3.31
C GLY A 136 -4.05 -15.33 -4.46
N GLY A 137 -5.22 -15.86 -4.83
CA GLY A 137 -5.36 -16.95 -5.81
C GLY A 137 -5.77 -16.52 -7.22
N ALA A 138 -6.00 -15.24 -7.48
CA ALA A 138 -6.34 -14.76 -8.83
C ALA A 138 -5.20 -15.06 -9.81
N ARG A 139 -5.54 -15.53 -11.04
CA ARG A 139 -4.59 -15.87 -12.10
C ARG A 139 -4.78 -15.01 -13.34
N GLU A 140 -5.94 -14.42 -13.48
CA GLU A 140 -6.32 -13.48 -14.53
C GLU A 140 -7.31 -12.46 -13.99
N ILE A 141 -7.44 -11.33 -14.68
CA ILE A 141 -8.29 -10.21 -14.26
C ILE A 141 -9.77 -10.60 -14.10
N LEU A 142 -10.26 -11.58 -14.85
CA LEU A 142 -11.64 -12.07 -14.75
C LEU A 142 -11.94 -12.77 -13.41
N HIS A 143 -10.92 -13.25 -12.70
CA HIS A 143 -11.09 -13.79 -11.35
C HIS A 143 -11.35 -12.69 -10.32
N GLU A 144 -11.01 -11.43 -10.64
CA GLU A 144 -11.11 -10.28 -9.76
C GLU A 144 -12.45 -9.54 -9.91
N GLY A 145 -13.24 -9.82 -10.96
CA GLY A 145 -14.59 -9.29 -11.11
C GLY A 145 -14.86 -8.56 -12.42
N LEU A 146 -15.88 -7.70 -12.38
CA LEU A 146 -16.35 -6.94 -13.54
C LEU A 146 -15.36 -5.82 -13.88
N ARG A 147 -14.90 -5.79 -15.14
CA ARG A 147 -14.05 -4.74 -15.67
C ARG A 147 -14.90 -3.71 -16.44
N LEU A 148 -14.83 -2.47 -16.01
CA LEU A 148 -15.59 -1.34 -16.52
C LEU A 148 -14.63 -0.33 -17.16
N ASP A 149 -14.57 -0.24 -18.48
CA ASP A 149 -13.76 0.75 -19.20
C ASP A 149 -14.66 1.86 -19.74
N ASN A 150 -14.92 2.87 -18.91
CA ASN A 150 -15.74 4.04 -19.22
C ASN A 150 -17.15 3.66 -19.77
N ILE A 151 -17.85 2.80 -19.03
CA ILE A 151 -19.20 2.37 -19.36
C ILE A 151 -20.19 3.54 -19.20
N ARG A 152 -20.82 3.95 -20.29
CA ARG A 152 -21.82 5.03 -20.30
C ARG A 152 -23.12 4.59 -19.63
N VAL A 153 -23.62 5.36 -18.70
CA VAL A 153 -24.93 5.23 -18.06
C VAL A 153 -25.57 6.60 -17.85
N PRO A 154 -26.91 6.70 -17.71
CA PRO A 154 -27.58 8.00 -17.56
C PRO A 154 -27.42 8.58 -16.15
N LYS A 155 -27.36 9.92 -16.03
CA LYS A 155 -27.35 10.67 -14.75
C LYS A 155 -28.55 10.37 -13.85
N SER A 156 -29.64 9.84 -14.40
CA SER A 156 -30.79 9.39 -13.60
C SER A 156 -30.47 8.20 -12.70
N GLY A 157 -29.41 7.45 -13.01
CA GLY A 157 -29.06 6.22 -12.29
C GLY A 157 -29.97 5.03 -12.60
N ALA A 158 -30.79 5.11 -13.66
CA ALA A 158 -31.72 4.06 -14.04
C ALA A 158 -31.39 3.52 -15.44
N SER A 159 -30.84 2.31 -15.50
CA SER A 159 -30.56 1.61 -16.77
C SER A 159 -30.42 0.11 -16.55
N ASP A 160 -30.68 -0.66 -17.63
CA ASP A 160 -30.47 -2.11 -17.62
C ASP A 160 -29.00 -2.47 -17.43
N THR A 161 -28.07 -1.62 -17.89
CA THR A 161 -26.63 -1.80 -17.68
C THR A 161 -26.29 -1.74 -16.18
N LEU A 162 -26.81 -0.76 -15.43
CA LEU A 162 -26.60 -0.67 -13.98
C LEU A 162 -27.21 -1.86 -13.25
N ARG A 163 -28.44 -2.27 -13.65
CA ARG A 163 -29.06 -3.47 -13.09
C ARG A 163 -28.18 -4.69 -13.32
N LEU A 164 -27.66 -4.89 -14.54
CA LEU A 164 -26.77 -6.00 -14.84
C LEU A 164 -25.50 -5.96 -13.97
N ILE A 165 -24.89 -4.78 -13.75
CA ILE A 165 -23.71 -4.65 -12.90
C ILE A 165 -24.05 -5.06 -11.46
N PHE A 166 -25.11 -4.49 -10.87
CA PHE A 166 -25.47 -4.74 -9.48
C PHE A 166 -25.99 -6.18 -9.23
N ASP A 167 -26.67 -6.80 -10.19
CA ASP A 167 -27.09 -8.20 -10.10
C ASP A 167 -25.90 -9.19 -10.05
N ASN A 168 -24.70 -8.75 -10.44
CA ASN A 168 -23.47 -9.54 -10.41
C ASN A 168 -22.54 -9.24 -9.24
N ILE A 169 -23.01 -8.48 -8.24
CA ILE A 169 -22.29 -8.11 -7.02
C ILE A 169 -22.97 -8.73 -5.79
N ARG A 170 -22.20 -9.30 -4.85
CA ARG A 170 -22.76 -10.02 -3.68
C ARG A 170 -23.53 -9.13 -2.71
N VAL A 171 -23.03 -7.91 -2.47
CA VAL A 171 -23.65 -6.92 -1.56
C VAL A 171 -24.33 -5.80 -2.37
N SER A 172 -25.19 -6.22 -3.30
CA SER A 172 -25.84 -5.37 -4.31
C SER A 172 -26.60 -4.18 -3.70
N ASP A 173 -27.35 -4.39 -2.61
CA ASP A 173 -28.14 -3.34 -1.97
C ASP A 173 -27.25 -2.18 -1.45
N GLU A 174 -26.12 -2.52 -0.81
CA GLU A 174 -25.17 -1.57 -0.27
C GLU A 174 -24.47 -0.80 -1.42
N ALA A 175 -24.00 -1.52 -2.43
CA ALA A 175 -23.34 -0.91 -3.60
C ALA A 175 -24.29 0.01 -4.38
N THR A 176 -25.55 -0.38 -4.53
CA THR A 176 -26.60 0.43 -5.18
C THR A 176 -26.89 1.70 -4.38
N ALA A 177 -27.00 1.58 -3.05
CA ALA A 177 -27.24 2.74 -2.18
C ALA A 177 -26.09 3.74 -2.22
N ASP A 178 -24.84 3.25 -2.14
CA ASP A 178 -23.63 4.08 -2.26
C ASP A 178 -23.55 4.75 -3.63
N PHE A 179 -23.86 4.03 -4.71
CA PHE A 179 -23.90 4.61 -6.05
C PHE A 179 -24.91 5.77 -6.14
N HIS A 180 -26.11 5.62 -5.62
CA HIS A 180 -27.10 6.69 -5.59
C HIS A 180 -26.67 7.89 -4.72
N ALA A 181 -25.98 7.64 -3.61
CA ALA A 181 -25.38 8.71 -2.80
C ALA A 181 -24.35 9.49 -3.62
N VAL A 182 -23.45 8.79 -4.36
CA VAL A 182 -22.48 9.41 -5.27
C VAL A 182 -23.16 10.30 -6.31
N LEU A 183 -24.26 9.84 -6.96
CA LEU A 183 -25.00 10.65 -7.93
C LEU A 183 -25.55 11.94 -7.29
N GLY A 184 -26.11 11.84 -6.07
CA GLY A 184 -26.58 12.99 -5.31
C GLY A 184 -25.48 14.01 -5.01
N ILE A 185 -24.31 13.52 -4.60
CA ILE A 185 -23.13 14.35 -4.30
C ILE A 185 -22.60 15.04 -5.55
N CYS A 186 -22.48 14.32 -6.67
CA CYS A 186 -22.05 14.90 -7.95
C CYS A 186 -23.00 16.01 -8.40
N ARG A 187 -24.32 15.84 -8.22
CA ARG A 187 -25.31 16.87 -8.55
C ARG A 187 -25.12 18.15 -7.72
N VAL A 188 -24.92 18.02 -6.41
CA VAL A 188 -24.65 19.16 -5.52
C VAL A 188 -23.32 19.83 -5.90
N ALA A 189 -22.28 19.06 -6.21
CA ALA A 189 -20.99 19.62 -6.65
C ALA A 189 -21.12 20.37 -7.99
N GLU A 190 -21.90 19.85 -8.95
CA GLU A 190 -22.21 20.54 -10.21
C GLU A 190 -22.89 21.89 -9.96
N GLU A 191 -23.90 21.95 -9.05
CA GLU A 191 -24.54 23.21 -8.68
C GLU A 191 -23.55 24.22 -8.06
N ARG A 192 -22.65 23.75 -7.17
CA ARG A 192 -21.61 24.61 -6.58
C ARG A 192 -20.66 25.15 -7.64
N LEU A 193 -20.22 24.29 -8.57
CA LEU A 193 -19.34 24.69 -9.66
C LEU A 193 -20.02 25.68 -10.61
N ARG A 194 -21.32 25.50 -10.96
CA ARG A 194 -22.10 26.43 -11.76
C ARG A 194 -22.22 27.81 -11.09
N ARG A 195 -22.51 27.87 -9.78
CA ARG A 195 -22.51 29.13 -9.02
C ARG A 195 -21.16 29.86 -9.03
N LEU A 196 -20.07 29.10 -9.00
CA LEU A 196 -18.73 29.67 -9.10
C LEU A 196 -18.47 30.26 -10.50
N ILE A 197 -18.92 29.57 -11.55
CA ILE A 197 -18.86 30.04 -12.94
C ILE A 197 -19.70 31.27 -13.13
N ASP A 198 -20.93 31.31 -12.61
CA ASP A 198 -21.82 32.47 -12.69
C ASP A 198 -21.21 33.70 -12.01
N LYS A 199 -20.47 33.48 -10.90
CA LYS A 199 -19.86 34.59 -10.15
C LYS A 199 -18.62 35.18 -10.82
N TYR A 200 -17.76 34.34 -11.44
CA TYR A 200 -16.45 34.77 -11.94
C TYR A 200 -16.34 34.73 -13.47
N SER A 201 -17.29 34.20 -14.20
CA SER A 201 -17.28 33.73 -15.58
C SER A 201 -16.43 32.50 -15.83
N PHE A 202 -16.81 31.72 -16.85
CA PHE A 202 -16.09 30.54 -17.27
C PHE A 202 -14.65 30.83 -17.73
N GLU A 203 -14.49 31.98 -18.44
CA GLU A 203 -13.17 32.39 -18.90
C GLU A 203 -12.19 32.69 -17.76
N VAL A 204 -12.65 33.46 -16.74
CA VAL A 204 -11.83 33.77 -15.56
C VAL A 204 -11.50 32.52 -14.80
N LEU A 205 -12.43 31.55 -14.70
CA LEU A 205 -12.19 30.28 -14.04
C LEU A 205 -11.11 29.49 -14.75
N ASN A 206 -11.18 29.35 -16.08
CA ASN A 206 -10.19 28.63 -16.89
C ASN A 206 -8.80 29.28 -16.85
N GLN A 207 -8.73 30.61 -16.88
CA GLN A 207 -7.47 31.35 -16.71
C GLN A 207 -6.86 31.08 -15.32
N SER A 208 -7.69 31.09 -14.28
CA SER A 208 -7.23 30.78 -12.90
C SER A 208 -6.76 29.33 -12.75
N VAL A 209 -7.43 28.37 -13.38
CA VAL A 209 -7.01 26.96 -13.42
C VAL A 209 -5.67 26.80 -14.15
N ALA A 210 -5.50 27.43 -15.31
CA ALA A 210 -4.23 27.40 -16.03
C ALA A 210 -3.07 27.94 -15.17
N GLU A 211 -3.28 29.11 -14.51
CA GLU A 211 -2.28 29.69 -13.61
C GLU A 211 -1.99 28.81 -12.40
N LEU A 212 -2.99 28.10 -11.86
CA LEU A 212 -2.83 27.14 -10.78
C LEU A 212 -1.95 25.95 -11.19
N LEU A 213 -2.19 25.38 -12.37
CA LEU A 213 -1.39 24.29 -12.92
C LEU A 213 0.06 24.75 -13.16
N ASP A 214 0.26 25.92 -13.75
CA ASP A 214 1.59 26.51 -13.98
C ASP A 214 2.31 26.83 -12.66
N HIS A 215 1.57 27.27 -11.64
CA HIS A 215 2.14 27.49 -10.30
C HIS A 215 2.62 26.18 -9.67
N SER A 216 1.85 25.11 -9.77
CA SER A 216 2.23 23.78 -9.25
C SER A 216 3.47 23.24 -9.98
N GLU A 217 3.57 23.45 -11.30
CA GLU A 217 4.76 23.10 -12.08
C GLU A 217 5.99 23.89 -11.60
N ARG A 218 5.88 25.23 -11.50
CA ARG A 218 6.99 26.09 -11.03
C ARG A 218 7.51 25.67 -9.65
N ARG A 219 6.61 25.30 -8.73
CA ARG A 219 6.97 24.81 -7.39
C ARG A 219 7.78 23.52 -7.46
N MET A 220 7.30 22.52 -8.22
CA MET A 220 8.00 21.25 -8.34
C MET A 220 9.36 21.44 -9.04
N ARG A 221 9.44 22.27 -10.10
CA ARG A 221 10.69 22.61 -10.74
C ARG A 221 11.69 23.29 -9.77
N ALA A 222 11.20 24.20 -8.92
CA ALA A 222 12.04 24.84 -7.92
C ALA A 222 12.63 23.80 -6.93
N SER A 223 11.79 22.87 -6.45
CA SER A 223 12.23 21.82 -5.54
C SER A 223 13.21 20.83 -6.17
N LEU A 224 13.06 20.54 -7.47
CA LEU A 224 13.99 19.66 -8.20
C LEU A 224 15.34 20.35 -8.44
N ARG A 225 15.33 21.65 -8.73
CA ARG A 225 16.56 22.45 -8.95
C ARG A 225 17.45 22.51 -7.71
N ASP A 226 16.89 22.34 -6.54
CA ASP A 226 17.64 22.33 -5.28
C ASP A 226 18.39 21.00 -5.03
N LEU A 227 18.18 19.99 -5.90
CA LEU A 227 18.84 18.68 -5.83
C LEU A 227 20.06 18.65 -6.73
N PRO A 228 21.11 17.88 -6.37
CA PRO A 228 22.24 17.65 -7.26
C PRO A 228 21.84 16.84 -8.48
N ASP A 229 22.36 17.24 -9.65
CA ASP A 229 22.25 16.46 -10.87
C ASP A 229 22.92 15.10 -10.72
N GLY A 230 22.31 14.05 -11.28
CA GLY A 230 22.89 12.71 -11.22
C GLY A 230 21.90 11.60 -11.58
N GLU A 231 22.43 10.39 -11.56
CA GLU A 231 21.66 9.14 -11.72
C GLU A 231 21.72 8.32 -10.42
N TYR A 232 20.56 7.98 -9.89
CA TYR A 232 20.41 7.33 -8.60
C TYR A 232 19.60 6.04 -8.76
N ALA A 233 20.27 4.91 -8.71
CA ALA A 233 19.64 3.61 -8.90
C ALA A 233 19.34 2.92 -7.55
N TYR A 234 18.18 2.29 -7.47
CA TYR A 234 17.81 1.47 -6.33
C TYR A 234 16.89 0.31 -6.77
N VAL A 235 16.84 -0.71 -5.94
CA VAL A 235 15.98 -1.89 -6.15
C VAL A 235 15.20 -2.17 -4.88
N SER A 236 13.92 -2.44 -5.01
CA SER A 236 13.05 -2.94 -3.96
C SER A 236 12.48 -4.30 -4.35
N TYR A 237 11.89 -5.00 -3.40
CA TYR A 237 11.40 -6.36 -3.59
C TYR A 237 10.02 -6.56 -2.99
N LEU A 238 9.25 -7.47 -3.63
CA LEU A 238 8.03 -8.06 -3.09
C LEU A 238 8.29 -9.54 -2.76
N ASP A 239 7.51 -10.06 -1.82
CA ASP A 239 7.55 -11.48 -1.46
C ASP A 239 7.19 -12.41 -2.65
N GLY A 240 6.35 -11.92 -3.58
CA GLY A 240 5.79 -12.75 -4.61
C GLY A 240 4.53 -13.50 -4.16
N ASN A 241 4.15 -14.54 -4.90
CA ASN A 241 2.91 -15.27 -4.66
C ASN A 241 3.12 -16.78 -4.39
N ASP A 242 4.28 -17.28 -4.71
CA ASP A 242 4.72 -18.64 -4.45
C ASP A 242 6.27 -18.70 -4.43
N PRO A 243 6.87 -19.80 -3.96
CA PRO A 243 8.33 -19.90 -3.85
C PRO A 243 9.10 -19.69 -5.14
N SER A 244 8.51 -19.99 -6.31
CA SER A 244 9.19 -19.85 -7.60
C SER A 244 9.24 -18.39 -8.08
N LEU A 245 8.35 -17.53 -7.54
CA LEU A 245 8.26 -16.12 -7.83
C LEU A 245 8.91 -15.23 -6.75
N PHE A 246 9.52 -15.81 -5.72
CA PHE A 246 10.22 -15.09 -4.68
C PHE A 246 11.69 -14.84 -5.04
N PRO A 247 12.20 -13.60 -4.83
CA PRO A 247 11.47 -12.35 -4.71
C PRO A 247 11.18 -11.74 -6.07
N LEU A 248 10.10 -10.96 -6.17
CA LEU A 248 9.88 -10.10 -7.33
C LEU A 248 10.60 -8.77 -7.13
N GLN A 249 11.17 -8.23 -8.20
CA GLN A 249 12.00 -7.04 -8.18
C GLN A 249 11.30 -5.85 -8.80
N VAL A 250 11.38 -4.69 -8.13
CA VAL A 250 11.11 -3.37 -8.71
C VAL A 250 12.41 -2.59 -8.73
N ALA A 251 12.92 -2.32 -9.92
CA ALA A 251 14.14 -1.52 -10.12
C ALA A 251 13.76 -0.12 -10.58
N VAL A 252 14.47 0.90 -10.09
CA VAL A 252 14.35 2.28 -10.58
C VAL A 252 15.72 2.90 -10.78
N LYS A 253 15.86 3.68 -11.84
CA LYS A 253 16.93 4.66 -12.04
C LYS A 253 16.28 6.04 -12.11
N LEU A 254 16.48 6.84 -11.08
CA LEU A 254 16.03 8.22 -11.00
C LEU A 254 17.14 9.13 -11.49
N THR A 255 16.88 9.88 -12.55
CA THR A 255 17.79 10.88 -13.10
C THR A 255 17.27 12.27 -12.78
N ILE A 256 18.07 13.08 -12.09
CA ILE A 256 17.78 14.50 -11.83
C ILE A 256 18.68 15.31 -12.77
N ARG A 257 18.07 16.26 -13.48
CA ARG A 257 18.81 17.20 -14.35
C ARG A 257 18.13 18.55 -14.33
N ASP A 258 18.89 19.57 -13.89
CA ASP A 258 18.39 20.92 -13.70
C ASP A 258 17.10 20.96 -12.84
N ASP A 259 15.93 21.16 -13.46
CA ASP A 259 14.65 21.26 -12.80
C ASP A 259 13.66 20.16 -13.24
N THR A 260 14.19 19.03 -13.71
CA THR A 260 13.41 17.88 -14.18
C THR A 260 13.85 16.58 -13.52
N ALA A 261 12.93 15.64 -13.43
CA ALA A 261 13.18 14.27 -12.99
C ALA A 261 12.73 13.26 -14.04
N HIS A 262 13.53 12.22 -14.25
CA HIS A 262 13.17 11.07 -15.08
C HIS A 262 13.35 9.79 -14.27
N ALA A 263 12.29 8.98 -14.16
CA ALA A 263 12.33 7.68 -13.50
C ALA A 263 12.18 6.56 -14.54
N ASP A 264 13.20 5.73 -14.65
CA ASP A 264 13.22 4.56 -15.52
C ASP A 264 13.15 3.27 -14.68
N PHE A 265 12.08 2.49 -14.86
CA PHE A 265 11.85 1.22 -14.18
C PHE A 265 12.32 -0.01 -14.98
N THR A 266 13.19 0.18 -15.96
CA THR A 266 13.83 -0.93 -16.68
C THR A 266 14.58 -1.84 -15.70
N GLY A 267 14.37 -3.16 -15.83
CA GLY A 267 14.89 -4.16 -14.89
C GLY A 267 13.87 -4.63 -13.84
N THR A 268 12.67 -4.04 -13.81
CA THR A 268 11.54 -4.54 -13.02
C THR A 268 11.09 -5.91 -13.54
N SER A 269 10.66 -6.80 -12.63
CA SER A 269 10.17 -8.15 -12.94
C SER A 269 9.02 -8.12 -13.96
N GLY A 270 8.99 -9.12 -14.84
CA GLY A 270 7.89 -9.30 -15.79
C GLY A 270 6.55 -9.51 -15.09
N GLN A 271 5.43 -9.18 -15.78
CA GLN A 271 4.08 -9.47 -15.25
C GLN A 271 3.90 -10.96 -14.98
N ILE A 272 3.12 -11.28 -13.97
CA ILE A 272 2.94 -12.65 -13.48
C ILE A 272 1.46 -13.07 -13.50
N PRO A 273 1.15 -14.37 -13.60
CA PRO A 273 -0.21 -14.91 -13.46
C PRO A 273 -0.59 -15.02 -11.97
N ALA A 274 -0.51 -13.90 -11.26
CA ALA A 274 -0.85 -13.76 -9.86
C ALA A 274 -1.24 -12.29 -9.60
N PRO A 275 -1.99 -11.95 -8.53
CA PRO A 275 -2.58 -10.62 -8.36
C PRO A 275 -1.57 -9.51 -7.99
N LEU A 276 -0.28 -9.74 -8.15
CA LEU A 276 0.79 -8.79 -7.86
C LEU A 276 1.27 -8.11 -9.15
N ASN A 277 0.37 -7.44 -9.85
CA ASN A 277 0.65 -6.56 -10.98
C ASN A 277 -0.10 -5.24 -10.80
N ALA A 278 0.31 -4.23 -11.54
CA ALA A 278 -0.29 -2.91 -11.56
C ALA A 278 -0.36 -2.37 -13.00
N GLY A 279 -1.37 -1.57 -13.29
CA GLY A 279 -1.50 -0.90 -14.57
C GLY A 279 -0.54 0.29 -14.73
N PRO A 280 -0.45 0.85 -15.96
CA PRO A 280 0.56 1.85 -16.35
C PRO A 280 0.49 3.17 -15.54
N ALA A 281 -0.64 3.49 -14.93
CA ALA A 281 -0.81 4.71 -14.14
C ALA A 281 -0.10 4.66 -12.77
N ILE A 282 0.36 3.47 -12.31
CA ILE A 282 0.89 3.30 -10.96
C ILE A 282 2.34 3.75 -10.83
N ALA A 283 3.20 3.47 -11.83
CA ALA A 283 4.59 3.95 -11.78
C ALA A 283 4.69 5.49 -11.67
N PRO A 284 3.97 6.31 -12.49
CA PRO A 284 3.90 7.76 -12.29
C PRO A 284 3.36 8.17 -10.94
N THR A 285 2.38 7.43 -10.41
CA THR A 285 1.80 7.66 -9.08
C THR A 285 2.85 7.52 -7.99
N SER A 286 3.62 6.43 -7.98
CA SER A 286 4.69 6.18 -7.02
C SER A 286 5.77 7.27 -7.06
N VAL A 287 6.24 7.61 -8.26
CA VAL A 287 7.27 8.66 -8.43
C VAL A 287 6.78 9.99 -7.89
N LEU A 288 5.56 10.42 -8.31
CA LEU A 288 5.01 11.68 -7.85
C LEU A 288 4.77 11.69 -6.34
N THR A 289 4.21 10.62 -5.79
CA THR A 289 3.90 10.55 -4.35
C THR A 289 5.17 10.73 -3.53
N ILE A 290 6.24 10.01 -3.85
CA ILE A 290 7.51 10.12 -3.11
C ILE A 290 8.16 11.48 -3.32
N LEU A 291 8.36 11.94 -4.57
CA LEU A 291 8.98 13.25 -4.81
C LEU A 291 8.18 14.38 -4.17
N LYS A 292 6.84 14.35 -4.28
CA LYS A 292 5.97 15.37 -3.68
C LYS A 292 6.06 15.41 -2.17
N SER A 293 6.04 14.24 -1.51
CA SER A 293 6.07 14.14 -0.05
C SER A 293 7.37 14.67 0.56
N TYR A 294 8.51 14.43 -0.10
CA TYR A 294 9.81 14.84 0.44
C TYR A 294 10.32 16.18 -0.08
N LEU A 295 9.88 16.63 -1.27
CA LEU A 295 10.38 17.87 -1.88
C LEU A 295 9.41 19.04 -1.74
N ASP A 296 8.09 18.81 -1.86
CA ASP A 296 7.07 19.88 -1.81
C ASP A 296 5.81 19.43 -1.05
N PRO A 297 5.89 19.04 0.24
CA PRO A 297 4.76 18.50 1.00
C PRO A 297 3.58 19.48 1.15
N ALA A 298 3.84 20.79 1.18
CA ALA A 298 2.82 21.80 1.44
C ALA A 298 1.95 22.17 0.23
N GLY A 299 2.35 21.79 -0.99
CA GLY A 299 1.60 22.13 -2.20
C GLY A 299 0.48 21.12 -2.50
N SER A 300 -0.61 21.56 -3.11
CA SER A 300 -1.65 20.66 -3.62
C SER A 300 -1.11 19.83 -4.81
N ILE A 301 -1.58 18.59 -4.94
CA ILE A 301 -1.32 17.78 -6.14
C ILE A 301 -2.27 18.24 -7.25
N THR A 302 -1.71 18.57 -8.41
CA THR A 302 -2.44 18.87 -9.65
C THR A 302 -1.69 18.26 -10.83
N SER A 303 -2.28 18.23 -12.02
CA SER A 303 -1.57 17.80 -13.23
C SER A 303 -0.34 18.67 -13.54
N GLY A 304 -0.29 19.91 -13.06
CA GLY A 304 0.89 20.79 -13.18
C GLY A 304 2.10 20.22 -12.41
N THR A 305 1.87 19.59 -11.28
CA THR A 305 2.95 18.98 -10.46
C THR A 305 3.70 17.88 -11.20
N LEU A 306 3.02 17.15 -12.11
CA LEU A 306 3.61 16.07 -12.91
C LEU A 306 4.44 16.54 -14.10
N ARG A 307 4.24 17.77 -14.62
CA ARG A 307 4.86 18.24 -15.87
C ARG A 307 6.40 18.14 -15.91
N PRO A 308 7.15 18.43 -14.82
CA PRO A 308 8.61 18.28 -14.83
C PRO A 308 9.09 16.84 -14.57
N ILE A 309 8.17 15.87 -14.42
CA ILE A 309 8.49 14.48 -14.10
C ILE A 309 8.09 13.60 -15.27
N THR A 310 9.04 12.80 -15.76
CA THR A 310 8.77 11.77 -16.77
C THR A 310 9.03 10.39 -16.19
N VAL A 311 8.21 9.41 -16.58
CA VAL A 311 8.31 8.05 -16.06
C VAL A 311 8.24 7.05 -17.20
N HIS A 312 9.18 6.12 -17.21
CA HIS A 312 9.20 4.98 -18.11
C HIS A 312 9.06 3.69 -17.31
N ALA A 313 7.99 2.94 -17.56
CA ALA A 313 7.79 1.58 -17.05
C ALA A 313 7.59 0.65 -18.25
N PRO A 314 8.49 -0.33 -18.50
CA PRO A 314 8.37 -1.21 -19.65
C PRO A 314 7.08 -2.02 -19.61
N GLU A 315 6.40 -2.15 -20.76
CA GLU A 315 5.21 -2.98 -20.91
C GLU A 315 5.48 -4.44 -20.50
N ARG A 316 4.45 -5.11 -20.03
CA ARG A 316 4.50 -6.51 -19.54
C ARG A 316 5.41 -6.71 -18.34
N THR A 317 5.66 -5.65 -17.57
CA THR A 317 6.23 -5.75 -16.21
C THR A 317 5.11 -5.71 -15.16
N ILE A 318 5.44 -6.05 -13.91
CA ILE A 318 4.47 -5.94 -12.79
C ILE A 318 4.00 -4.50 -12.53
N LEU A 319 4.71 -3.47 -13.06
CA LEU A 319 4.35 -2.05 -12.97
C LEU A 319 3.63 -1.52 -14.22
N HIS A 320 3.56 -2.29 -15.29
CA HIS A 320 2.88 -1.95 -16.53
C HIS A 320 2.31 -3.24 -17.16
N ALA A 321 1.40 -3.84 -16.41
CA ALA A 321 0.77 -5.07 -16.81
C ALA A 321 -0.22 -4.86 -17.95
N CYS A 322 -0.33 -5.89 -18.78
CA CYS A 322 -1.27 -6.01 -19.88
C CYS A 322 -2.24 -7.15 -19.59
N ALA A 323 -3.45 -7.05 -20.13
CA ALA A 323 -4.43 -8.13 -20.04
C ALA A 323 -3.84 -9.48 -20.50
N PRO A 324 -4.20 -10.59 -19.88
CA PRO A 324 -5.19 -10.77 -18.81
C PRO A 324 -4.61 -10.76 -17.37
N ALA A 325 -3.44 -10.18 -17.13
CA ALA A 325 -2.77 -10.23 -15.84
C ALA A 325 -3.63 -9.60 -14.71
N PRO A 326 -3.88 -10.30 -13.59
CA PRO A 326 -4.67 -9.76 -12.48
C PRO A 326 -3.93 -8.65 -11.76
N CYS A 327 -4.65 -7.63 -11.32
CA CYS A 327 -4.11 -6.40 -10.72
C CYS A 327 -4.66 -6.10 -9.32
N GLY A 328 -5.29 -7.06 -8.64
CA GLY A 328 -5.88 -6.86 -7.33
C GLY A 328 -4.89 -6.39 -6.27
N GLY A 329 -3.64 -6.83 -6.33
CA GLY A 329 -2.54 -6.42 -5.46
C GLY A 329 -1.70 -5.26 -6.01
N LEU A 330 -2.31 -4.34 -6.72
CA LEU A 330 -1.61 -3.16 -7.23
C LEU A 330 -0.91 -2.36 -6.10
N ASN A 331 -1.53 -2.30 -4.93
CA ASN A 331 -0.98 -1.54 -3.80
C ASN A 331 0.33 -2.15 -3.29
N GLU A 332 0.44 -3.48 -3.26
CA GLU A 332 1.67 -4.19 -2.90
C GLU A 332 2.79 -3.83 -3.89
N VAL A 333 2.48 -3.84 -5.20
CA VAL A 333 3.42 -3.44 -6.27
C VAL A 333 3.77 -1.96 -6.17
N ARG A 334 2.79 -1.10 -5.91
CA ARG A 334 2.99 0.34 -5.71
C ARG A 334 3.92 0.61 -4.53
N PHE A 335 3.70 -0.03 -3.38
CA PHE A 335 4.58 0.15 -2.22
C PHE A 335 6.02 -0.29 -2.50
N ALA A 336 6.22 -1.33 -3.29
CA ALA A 336 7.56 -1.69 -3.71
C ALA A 336 8.17 -0.63 -4.65
N ALA A 337 7.35 -0.02 -5.53
CA ALA A 337 7.81 1.09 -6.38
C ALA A 337 8.10 2.36 -5.53
N ASP A 338 7.25 2.68 -4.56
CA ASP A 338 7.46 3.76 -3.59
C ASP A 338 8.79 3.56 -2.85
N ALA A 339 9.04 2.36 -2.32
CA ALA A 339 10.28 2.01 -1.64
C ALA A 339 11.51 2.08 -2.56
N ALA A 340 11.36 1.71 -3.84
CA ALA A 340 12.45 1.85 -4.82
C ALA A 340 12.80 3.33 -5.07
N VAL A 341 11.79 4.20 -5.29
CA VAL A 341 12.00 5.64 -5.46
C VAL A 341 12.53 6.28 -4.18
N LEU A 342 12.02 5.88 -2.99
CA LEU A 342 12.52 6.34 -1.70
C LEU A 342 14.01 5.98 -1.51
N GLY A 343 14.40 4.75 -1.85
CA GLY A 343 15.80 4.32 -1.79
C GLY A 343 16.72 5.06 -2.77
N ALA A 344 16.18 5.49 -3.93
CA ALA A 344 16.92 6.33 -4.87
C ALA A 344 17.10 7.75 -4.30
N ILE A 345 16.04 8.38 -3.78
CA ILE A 345 16.12 9.74 -3.23
C ILE A 345 16.88 9.80 -1.91
N ALA A 346 16.95 8.71 -1.15
CA ALA A 346 17.76 8.62 0.07
C ALA A 346 19.26 8.80 -0.19
N GLN A 347 19.73 8.56 -1.41
CA GLN A 347 21.11 8.83 -1.81
C GLN A 347 21.37 10.34 -2.05
N ILE A 348 20.30 11.13 -2.23
CA ILE A 348 20.35 12.56 -2.52
C ILE A 348 20.17 13.39 -1.24
N ILE A 349 19.16 13.04 -0.44
CA ILE A 349 18.75 13.77 0.78
C ILE A 349 18.62 12.83 1.99
N PRO A 350 19.70 12.12 2.38
CA PRO A 350 19.65 11.05 3.39
C PRO A 350 19.07 11.47 4.74
N GLU A 351 19.23 12.75 5.12
CA GLU A 351 18.73 13.31 6.38
C GLU A 351 17.25 13.73 6.32
N ARG A 352 16.62 13.71 5.15
CA ARG A 352 15.22 14.11 4.96
C ARG A 352 14.27 12.94 4.70
N VAL A 353 14.80 11.75 4.42
CA VAL A 353 14.01 10.56 4.20
C VAL A 353 13.70 9.82 5.49
N THR A 354 12.77 8.87 5.42
CA THR A 354 12.42 7.96 6.53
C THR A 354 12.92 6.56 6.24
N GLY A 355 12.95 5.69 7.26
CA GLY A 355 12.89 4.25 7.03
C GLY A 355 11.63 3.89 6.22
N ASP A 356 11.64 2.70 5.61
CA ASP A 356 10.50 2.22 4.82
C ASP A 356 9.26 2.08 5.71
N VAL A 357 8.10 2.35 5.12
CA VAL A 357 6.81 2.20 5.78
C VAL A 357 6.35 0.74 5.73
N ARG A 358 5.26 0.38 6.40
CA ARG A 358 4.71 -0.99 6.43
C ARG A 358 4.63 -1.72 5.07
N GLY A 359 4.53 -1.00 3.95
CA GLY A 359 4.75 -1.49 2.59
C GLY A 359 3.76 -2.51 2.03
N THR A 360 2.52 -2.53 2.54
CA THR A 360 1.42 -3.39 2.05
C THR A 360 0.08 -2.89 2.58
N SER A 361 -1.00 -3.10 1.83
CA SER A 361 -2.35 -2.78 2.31
C SER A 361 -2.92 -3.84 3.26
N ASN A 362 -2.39 -5.05 3.28
CA ASN A 362 -2.91 -6.13 4.13
C ASN A 362 -4.40 -6.42 3.89
N HIS A 363 -4.83 -6.40 2.62
CA HIS A 363 -6.23 -6.66 2.28
C HIS A 363 -6.76 -7.93 2.92
N THR A 364 -7.70 -7.79 3.86
CA THR A 364 -8.27 -8.90 4.60
C THR A 364 -9.79 -8.88 4.44
N TYR A 365 -10.34 -9.93 3.84
CA TYR A 365 -11.78 -10.10 3.63
C TYR A 365 -12.30 -11.29 4.42
N ILE A 366 -13.37 -11.08 5.17
CA ILE A 366 -14.17 -12.15 5.79
C ILE A 366 -15.58 -12.01 5.26
N GLY A 367 -16.04 -12.98 4.47
CA GLY A 367 -17.37 -12.94 3.85
C GLY A 367 -18.15 -14.22 4.09
N GLY A 368 -19.48 -14.10 4.10
CA GLY A 368 -20.37 -15.22 4.30
C GLY A 368 -21.82 -14.76 4.47
N PHE A 369 -22.65 -15.65 5.02
CA PHE A 369 -24.04 -15.36 5.31
C PHE A 369 -24.26 -15.12 6.80
N ASP A 370 -24.93 -14.01 7.15
CA ASP A 370 -25.36 -13.70 8.50
C ASP A 370 -26.79 -14.23 8.74
N PRO A 371 -26.98 -15.34 9.48
CA PRO A 371 -28.28 -15.90 9.70
C PRO A 371 -29.18 -15.07 10.64
N GLN A 372 -28.62 -14.17 11.43
CA GLN A 372 -29.42 -13.29 12.33
C GLN A 372 -30.04 -12.13 11.53
N ARG A 373 -29.31 -11.61 10.54
CA ARG A 373 -29.79 -10.51 9.68
C ARG A 373 -30.39 -11.01 8.36
N ASN A 374 -30.29 -12.33 8.11
CA ASN A 374 -30.75 -13.00 6.89
C ASN A 374 -30.19 -12.33 5.60
N LYS A 375 -28.89 -12.04 5.59
CA LYS A 375 -28.21 -11.41 4.46
C LYS A 375 -26.76 -11.85 4.33
N ASP A 376 -26.21 -11.70 3.14
CA ASP A 376 -24.78 -11.82 2.93
C ASP A 376 -24.05 -10.63 3.57
N PHE A 377 -22.80 -10.88 4.01
CA PHE A 377 -21.93 -9.85 4.51
C PHE A 377 -20.53 -9.98 3.89
N ILE A 378 -19.83 -8.86 3.75
CA ILE A 378 -18.42 -8.78 3.42
C ILE A 378 -17.80 -7.76 4.37
N PHE A 379 -17.00 -8.26 5.31
CA PHE A 379 -16.13 -7.44 6.13
C PHE A 379 -14.81 -7.29 5.37
N TYR A 380 -14.39 -6.05 5.18
CA TYR A 380 -13.10 -5.71 4.61
C TYR A 380 -12.33 -4.82 5.57
N GLU A 381 -11.09 -5.17 5.79
CA GLU A 381 -10.18 -4.36 6.59
C GLU A 381 -8.74 -4.48 6.08
N TYR A 382 -8.00 -3.41 6.26
CA TYR A 382 -6.58 -3.34 5.97
C TYR A 382 -5.86 -2.69 7.15
N PRO A 383 -5.39 -3.51 8.15
CA PRO A 383 -4.86 -3.01 9.40
C PRO A 383 -3.68 -2.06 9.18
N SER A 384 -3.67 -0.97 9.93
CA SER A 384 -2.59 0.02 9.94
C SER A 384 -1.28 -0.60 10.40
N GLY A 385 -0.15 0.02 10.07
CA GLY A 385 1.18 -0.43 10.51
C GLY A 385 2.04 0.71 11.02
N GLY A 386 3.35 0.50 11.10
CA GLY A 386 4.29 1.54 11.49
C GLY A 386 4.77 2.36 10.30
N THR A 387 5.03 3.66 10.51
CA THR A 387 5.82 4.47 9.58
C THR A 387 7.31 4.32 9.88
N GLY A 388 8.17 4.64 8.92
CA GLY A 388 9.61 4.65 9.14
C GLY A 388 10.04 5.71 10.17
N GLY A 389 11.15 5.47 10.86
CA GLY A 389 11.82 6.45 11.71
C GLY A 389 12.39 7.60 10.86
N TRP A 390 12.41 8.80 11.41
CA TRP A 390 12.94 10.02 10.81
C TRP A 390 14.33 10.34 11.33
N ALA A 391 15.00 11.29 10.73
CA ALA A 391 16.27 11.79 11.25
C ALA A 391 16.17 12.47 12.63
N THR A 392 14.98 12.92 13.01
CA THR A 392 14.72 13.74 14.20
C THR A 392 13.80 13.11 15.23
N HIS A 393 13.06 12.07 14.88
CA HIS A 393 12.08 11.42 15.76
C HIS A 393 11.72 10.02 15.30
N ASP A 394 11.10 9.27 16.18
CA ASP A 394 10.60 7.92 15.90
C ASP A 394 9.45 7.94 14.88
N GLY A 395 9.24 6.81 14.21
CA GLY A 395 8.10 6.59 13.36
C GLY A 395 6.79 6.51 14.15
N ASN A 396 5.68 6.93 13.52
CA ASN A 396 4.36 6.83 14.12
C ASN A 396 3.88 5.38 14.13
N SER A 397 3.28 4.96 15.25
CA SER A 397 2.74 3.60 15.43
C SER A 397 1.27 3.52 15.00
N ALA A 398 0.89 2.39 14.38
CA ALA A 398 -0.48 2.05 14.02
C ALA A 398 -1.21 3.11 13.19
N VAL A 399 -0.51 3.77 12.28
CA VAL A 399 -1.08 4.78 11.38
C VAL A 399 -0.95 4.37 9.91
N ARG A 400 -1.74 4.99 9.07
CA ARG A 400 -1.54 4.92 7.62
C ARG A 400 -0.35 5.78 7.24
N ALA A 401 0.42 5.28 6.29
CA ALA A 401 1.54 6.03 5.77
C ALA A 401 1.05 7.14 4.82
N PHE A 402 1.85 8.21 4.71
CA PHE A 402 1.56 9.35 3.82
C PHE A 402 1.27 8.95 2.36
N ASN A 403 1.84 7.87 1.89
CA ASN A 403 1.66 7.35 0.54
C ASN A 403 0.38 6.52 0.35
N GLU A 404 -0.34 6.20 1.43
CA GLU A 404 -1.65 5.54 1.36
C GLU A 404 -2.83 6.50 1.49
N GLY A 405 -2.61 7.67 2.04
CA GLY A 405 -3.65 8.58 2.48
C GLY A 405 -3.84 8.46 4.00
N GLU A 406 -3.47 9.50 4.72
CA GLU A 406 -3.37 9.51 6.20
C GLU A 406 -4.71 9.32 6.92
N ASN A 407 -5.83 9.63 6.25
CA ASN A 407 -7.17 9.59 6.86
C ASN A 407 -7.87 8.23 6.78
N VAL A 408 -7.25 7.23 6.15
CA VAL A 408 -7.83 5.89 6.14
C VAL A 408 -7.70 5.26 7.53
N SER A 409 -8.81 4.77 8.05
CA SER A 409 -8.93 4.22 9.39
C SER A 409 -9.24 2.72 9.38
N ILE A 410 -8.89 2.02 10.45
CA ILE A 410 -9.50 0.72 10.76
C ILE A 410 -10.91 0.98 11.32
N GLN A 411 -11.83 0.07 11.04
CA GLN A 411 -13.19 0.18 11.55
C GLN A 411 -13.21 0.04 13.08
N SER A 412 -14.05 0.83 13.75
CA SER A 412 -14.22 0.74 15.20
C SER A 412 -14.77 -0.62 15.61
N THR A 413 -14.40 -1.09 16.80
CA THR A 413 -14.88 -2.36 17.35
C THR A 413 -16.40 -2.40 17.40
N GLU A 414 -17.02 -1.32 17.83
CA GLU A 414 -18.47 -1.18 18.01
C GLU A 414 -19.21 -1.31 16.67
N VAL A 415 -18.69 -0.66 15.61
CA VAL A 415 -19.28 -0.75 14.27
C VAL A 415 -19.14 -2.15 13.71
N VAL A 416 -17.95 -2.77 13.82
CA VAL A 416 -17.72 -4.13 13.32
C VAL A 416 -18.70 -5.12 13.99
N GLU A 417 -18.80 -5.10 15.32
CA GLU A 417 -19.66 -6.01 16.07
C GLU A 417 -21.16 -5.72 15.87
N ALA A 418 -21.53 -4.46 15.61
CA ALA A 418 -22.92 -4.08 15.32
C ALA A 418 -23.38 -4.50 13.92
N ILE A 419 -22.49 -4.49 12.92
CA ILE A 419 -22.85 -4.69 11.50
C ILE A 419 -22.61 -6.13 11.07
N TYR A 420 -21.50 -6.76 11.51
CA TYR A 420 -21.06 -8.06 11.07
C TYR A 420 -21.21 -9.13 12.15
N PRO A 421 -21.36 -10.41 11.78
CA PRO A 421 -21.34 -11.52 12.73
C PRO A 421 -19.89 -11.85 13.15
N LEU A 422 -19.17 -10.84 13.64
CA LEU A 422 -17.78 -10.88 14.05
C LEU A 422 -17.62 -10.28 15.44
N ARG A 423 -16.56 -10.64 16.17
CA ARG A 423 -16.19 -10.06 17.46
C ARG A 423 -14.71 -9.69 17.47
N ILE A 424 -14.37 -8.51 17.94
CA ILE A 424 -12.99 -8.04 18.08
C ILE A 424 -12.48 -8.44 19.47
N LEU A 425 -11.52 -9.37 19.52
CA LEU A 425 -10.96 -9.87 20.77
C LEU A 425 -9.74 -9.05 21.24
N GLN A 426 -9.01 -8.45 20.31
CA GLN A 426 -7.78 -7.70 20.60
C GLN A 426 -7.56 -6.63 19.52
N ASN A 427 -7.11 -5.45 19.95
CA ASN A 427 -6.65 -4.39 19.06
C ASN A 427 -5.58 -3.57 19.82
N GLU A 428 -4.32 -3.88 19.60
CA GLU A 428 -3.19 -3.37 20.38
C GLU A 428 -1.99 -3.08 19.48
N LEU A 429 -1.04 -2.23 19.96
CA LEU A 429 0.25 -2.08 19.33
C LEU A 429 1.03 -3.39 19.41
N ARG A 430 1.72 -3.74 18.34
CA ARG A 430 2.53 -4.96 18.26
C ARG A 430 3.93 -4.68 18.83
N PRO A 431 4.30 -5.29 19.97
CA PRO A 431 5.66 -5.19 20.49
C PRO A 431 6.72 -5.64 19.48
N ASP A 432 7.93 -5.09 19.57
CA ASP A 432 9.10 -5.45 18.75
C ASP A 432 8.90 -5.35 17.23
N SER A 433 7.86 -4.63 16.79
CA SER A 433 7.56 -4.55 15.36
C SER A 433 8.25 -3.37 14.67
N GLY A 434 8.52 -2.28 15.38
CA GLY A 434 9.28 -1.14 14.83
C GLY A 434 10.77 -1.47 14.70
N GLY A 435 11.36 -1.18 13.54
CA GLY A 435 12.77 -1.39 13.27
C GLY A 435 13.66 -0.58 14.22
N ALA A 436 14.65 -1.23 14.83
CA ALA A 436 15.57 -0.56 15.73
C ALA A 436 16.44 0.46 14.98
N GLY A 437 16.67 1.63 15.60
CA GLY A 437 17.45 2.72 15.06
C GLY A 437 17.76 3.75 16.13
N LYS A 438 18.58 4.75 15.81
CA LYS A 438 18.69 5.98 16.62
C LYS A 438 17.30 6.56 16.85
N HIS A 439 16.48 6.56 15.79
CA HIS A 439 15.05 6.75 15.86
C HIS A 439 14.37 5.48 15.38
N ARG A 440 13.54 4.88 16.25
CA ARG A 440 12.84 3.62 15.99
C ARG A 440 11.75 3.82 14.93
N GLY A 441 11.54 2.81 14.09
CA GLY A 441 10.33 2.71 13.28
C GLY A 441 9.08 2.61 14.17
N GLY A 442 7.95 3.09 13.69
CA GLY A 442 6.67 2.95 14.37
C GLY A 442 6.24 1.50 14.48
N SER A 443 5.45 1.17 15.51
CA SER A 443 4.94 -0.18 15.73
C SER A 443 3.71 -0.47 14.86
N GLY A 444 3.57 -1.73 14.43
CA GLY A 444 2.35 -2.26 13.82
C GLY A 444 1.27 -2.56 14.85
N LEU A 445 0.20 -3.22 14.40
CA LEU A 445 -0.96 -3.66 15.19
C LEU A 445 -1.00 -5.17 15.35
N VAL A 446 -1.59 -5.62 16.45
CA VAL A 446 -2.18 -6.95 16.61
C VAL A 446 -3.69 -6.78 16.67
N ARG A 447 -4.41 -7.36 15.72
CA ARG A 447 -5.88 -7.38 15.70
C ARG A 447 -6.37 -8.82 15.59
N LYS A 448 -7.28 -9.21 16.50
CA LYS A 448 -7.88 -10.55 16.53
C LYS A 448 -9.38 -10.45 16.33
N VAL A 449 -9.87 -11.15 15.33
CA VAL A 449 -11.28 -11.15 14.92
C VAL A 449 -11.84 -12.56 15.02
N GLU A 450 -12.81 -12.78 15.92
CA GLU A 450 -13.52 -14.04 16.08
C GLU A 450 -14.73 -14.11 15.15
N VAL A 451 -14.95 -15.25 14.51
CA VAL A 451 -16.10 -15.54 13.65
C VAL A 451 -17.27 -16.00 14.52
N ALA A 452 -18.39 -15.24 14.52
CA ALA A 452 -19.57 -15.54 15.30
C ALA A 452 -20.69 -16.26 14.52
N CYS A 453 -20.64 -16.26 13.16
CA CYS A 453 -21.56 -17.04 12.31
C CYS A 453 -21.10 -18.49 12.15
N PRO A 454 -21.99 -19.41 11.68
CA PRO A 454 -21.64 -20.82 11.48
C PRO A 454 -20.49 -21.02 10.51
N GLU A 455 -20.49 -20.29 9.38
CA GLU A 455 -19.52 -20.40 8.31
C GLU A 455 -19.18 -19.03 7.73
N ALA A 456 -17.90 -18.84 7.38
CA ALA A 456 -17.40 -17.69 6.63
C ALA A 456 -16.23 -18.11 5.74
N ARG A 457 -15.75 -17.20 4.92
CA ARG A 457 -14.56 -17.38 4.06
C ARG A 457 -13.57 -16.26 4.31
N LEU A 458 -12.29 -16.63 4.48
CA LEU A 458 -11.19 -15.68 4.62
C LEU A 458 -10.41 -15.59 3.29
N SER A 459 -10.19 -14.38 2.81
CA SER A 459 -9.19 -14.10 1.79
C SER A 459 -8.23 -13.03 2.29
N VAL A 460 -6.94 -13.21 2.04
CA VAL A 460 -5.89 -12.24 2.38
C VAL A 460 -5.02 -12.04 1.15
N LEU A 461 -4.74 -10.78 0.84
CA LEU A 461 -3.73 -10.36 -0.11
C LEU A 461 -2.83 -9.34 0.57
N SER A 462 -1.65 -9.78 0.95
CA SER A 462 -0.65 -9.03 1.69
C SER A 462 0.74 -9.30 1.14
N ASP A 463 1.62 -8.35 1.29
CA ASP A 463 3.05 -8.48 1.03
C ASP A 463 3.86 -8.13 2.29
N ARG A 464 5.17 -8.08 2.22
CA ARG A 464 6.01 -7.82 3.41
C ARG A 464 5.81 -8.84 4.53
N ASN A 465 5.49 -10.09 4.19
CA ASN A 465 5.42 -11.20 5.14
C ASN A 465 6.77 -11.94 5.26
N ILE A 466 7.63 -11.79 4.25
CA ILE A 466 8.98 -12.38 4.18
C ILE A 466 10.02 -11.26 4.16
N ILE A 467 9.92 -10.29 3.24
CA ILE A 467 10.83 -9.15 3.11
C ILE A 467 10.25 -7.98 3.92
N PRO A 468 10.81 -7.64 5.09
CA PRO A 468 10.24 -6.61 5.94
C PRO A 468 10.50 -5.20 5.40
N PRO A 469 9.80 -4.18 5.92
CA PRO A 469 10.14 -2.77 5.68
C PRO A 469 11.57 -2.46 6.12
N SER A 470 12.37 -1.88 5.23
CA SER A 470 13.80 -1.67 5.47
C SER A 470 14.08 -0.42 6.31
N GLY A 471 15.14 -0.47 7.11
CA GLY A 471 15.70 0.73 7.76
C GLY A 471 16.55 1.55 6.79
N VAL A 472 16.91 2.76 7.22
CA VAL A 472 17.74 3.70 6.46
C VAL A 472 18.87 4.24 7.31
N ASN A 473 19.99 4.63 6.70
CA ASN A 473 21.17 5.22 7.37
C ASN A 473 21.71 4.39 8.55
N GLY A 474 21.67 3.05 8.46
CA GLY A 474 22.11 2.13 9.51
C GLY A 474 21.01 1.68 10.47
N GLY A 475 19.78 2.13 10.28
CA GLY A 475 18.60 1.60 10.96
C GLY A 475 18.26 0.17 10.52
N ARG A 476 17.59 -0.59 11.39
CA ARG A 476 17.19 -1.97 11.12
C ARG A 476 15.79 -2.04 10.50
N SER A 477 15.52 -3.15 9.84
CA SER A 477 14.18 -3.45 9.31
C SER A 477 13.16 -3.59 10.44
N GLY A 478 11.90 -3.23 10.14
CA GLY A 478 10.76 -3.55 11.00
C GLY A 478 10.41 -5.04 10.97
N ALA A 479 9.50 -5.48 11.85
CA ALA A 479 8.94 -6.83 11.76
C ALA A 479 8.04 -6.97 10.53
N PRO A 480 7.98 -8.15 9.89
CA PRO A 480 7.08 -8.38 8.77
C PRO A 480 5.62 -8.54 9.22
N ASN A 481 4.70 -8.54 8.24
CA ASN A 481 3.31 -8.94 8.49
C ASN A 481 3.21 -10.43 8.82
N CYS A 482 2.15 -10.79 9.55
CA CYS A 482 1.81 -12.18 9.82
C CYS A 482 0.29 -12.35 9.90
N PHE A 483 -0.23 -13.37 9.21
CA PHE A 483 -1.65 -13.74 9.21
C PHE A 483 -1.80 -15.20 9.62
N GLU A 484 -2.62 -15.44 10.63
CA GLU A 484 -2.89 -16.78 11.16
C GLU A 484 -4.38 -16.96 11.44
N VAL A 485 -4.84 -18.20 11.49
CA VAL A 485 -6.15 -18.55 12.04
C VAL A 485 -5.93 -19.48 13.23
N LEU A 486 -6.51 -19.12 14.36
CA LEU A 486 -6.57 -19.99 15.52
C LEU A 486 -7.89 -20.76 15.50
N ARG A 487 -7.82 -22.08 15.53
CA ARG A 487 -8.96 -22.99 15.68
C ARG A 487 -8.79 -23.77 16.97
N ASP A 488 -9.77 -23.69 17.85
CA ASP A 488 -9.71 -24.28 19.19
C ASP A 488 -8.41 -23.83 19.95
N GLY A 489 -8.06 -22.56 19.77
CA GLY A 489 -6.89 -21.91 20.38
C GLY A 489 -5.53 -22.29 19.78
N LYS A 490 -5.50 -23.09 18.71
CA LYS A 490 -4.26 -23.55 18.06
C LYS A 490 -4.14 -22.96 16.65
N PRO A 491 -2.94 -22.51 16.24
CA PRO A 491 -2.73 -22.03 14.87
C PRO A 491 -2.90 -23.17 13.87
N ILE A 492 -3.63 -22.88 12.80
CA ILE A 492 -3.82 -23.81 11.69
C ILE A 492 -3.28 -23.18 10.40
N PRO A 493 -2.73 -24.03 9.48
CA PRO A 493 -2.24 -23.54 8.20
C PRO A 493 -3.38 -23.03 7.33
N VAL A 494 -3.23 -21.82 6.76
CA VAL A 494 -4.26 -21.16 5.93
C VAL A 494 -3.85 -20.98 4.48
N SER A 495 -2.55 -21.03 4.20
CA SER A 495 -2.02 -20.92 2.83
C SER A 495 -0.64 -21.60 2.74
N ALA A 496 -0.23 -21.92 1.51
CA ALA A 496 1.09 -22.46 1.21
C ALA A 496 2.19 -21.36 1.16
N PHE A 497 1.79 -20.09 1.02
CA PHE A 497 2.70 -18.95 0.95
C PHE A 497 2.22 -17.82 1.85
N PRO A 498 3.09 -17.18 2.66
CA PRO A 498 2.68 -16.18 3.65
C PRO A 498 1.88 -15.03 3.04
N GLY A 499 0.77 -14.65 3.68
CA GLY A 499 -0.06 -13.52 3.29
C GLY A 499 -0.87 -13.69 2.00
N LYS A 500 -0.94 -14.88 1.42
CA LYS A 500 -1.68 -15.19 0.19
C LYS A 500 -2.75 -16.25 0.47
N VAL A 501 -3.92 -15.80 0.97
CA VAL A 501 -5.03 -16.68 1.36
C VAL A 501 -6.19 -16.51 0.39
N THR A 502 -6.82 -17.61 -0.04
CA THR A 502 -7.94 -17.59 -0.98
C THR A 502 -9.09 -18.42 -0.46
N SER A 503 -10.19 -17.75 -0.10
CA SER A 503 -11.45 -18.37 0.29
C SER A 503 -11.31 -19.51 1.32
N PHE A 504 -10.40 -19.33 2.30
CA PHE A 504 -10.16 -20.31 3.36
C PHE A 504 -11.43 -20.48 4.22
N PRO A 505 -11.90 -21.72 4.46
CA PRO A 505 -13.14 -21.93 5.22
C PRO A 505 -12.94 -21.67 6.71
N LEU A 506 -13.69 -20.70 7.23
CA LEU A 506 -13.81 -20.38 8.64
C LEU A 506 -15.10 -20.97 9.21
N ARG A 507 -15.07 -21.31 10.48
CA ARG A 507 -16.24 -21.73 11.25
C ARG A 507 -16.38 -20.89 12.52
N ARG A 508 -17.54 -20.95 13.16
CA ARG A 508 -17.79 -20.26 14.43
C ARG A 508 -16.69 -20.58 15.45
N GLY A 509 -16.17 -19.54 16.11
CA GLY A 509 -15.11 -19.63 17.09
C GLY A 509 -13.69 -19.63 16.54
N ASP A 510 -13.51 -19.69 15.20
CA ASP A 510 -12.19 -19.42 14.60
C ASP A 510 -11.80 -17.96 14.83
N VAL A 511 -10.53 -17.73 15.13
CA VAL A 511 -10.00 -16.38 15.35
C VAL A 511 -8.98 -16.05 14.26
N VAL A 512 -9.27 -15.04 13.45
CA VAL A 512 -8.32 -14.49 12.48
C VAL A 512 -7.40 -13.53 13.22
N VAL A 513 -6.10 -13.81 13.19
CA VAL A 513 -5.04 -13.00 13.80
C VAL A 513 -4.31 -12.24 12.70
N MET A 514 -4.37 -10.92 12.77
CA MET A 514 -3.68 -10.00 11.87
C MET A 514 -2.59 -9.27 12.66
N GLN A 515 -1.35 -9.47 12.27
CA GLN A 515 -0.20 -8.76 12.84
C GLN A 515 0.43 -7.94 11.72
N SER A 516 0.24 -6.62 11.75
CA SER A 516 0.83 -5.74 10.74
C SER A 516 2.32 -5.47 11.03
N SER A 517 3.05 -5.09 9.99
CA SER A 517 4.46 -4.73 10.09
C SER A 517 4.67 -3.39 10.80
N GLY A 518 5.79 -3.25 11.46
CA GLY A 518 6.32 -1.94 11.86
C GLY A 518 7.06 -1.27 10.71
N GLY A 519 7.41 0.00 10.85
CA GLY A 519 8.28 0.72 9.94
C GLY A 519 9.76 0.44 10.17
N GLY A 520 10.62 0.73 9.18
CA GLY A 520 12.08 0.64 9.33
C GLY A 520 12.65 1.72 10.25
N GLY A 521 13.75 1.43 10.95
CA GLY A 521 14.45 2.39 11.81
C GLY A 521 15.29 3.39 11.01
N PHE A 522 15.66 4.49 11.63
CA PHE A 522 16.60 5.51 11.11
C PHE A 522 17.86 5.59 11.97
N GLY A 523 19.02 5.51 11.33
CA GLY A 523 20.33 5.63 11.98
C GLY A 523 20.68 4.42 12.87
N PRO A 524 21.95 4.33 13.34
CA PRO A 524 22.41 3.18 14.12
C PRO A 524 21.65 3.07 15.46
N ALA A 525 21.13 1.88 15.77
CA ALA A 525 20.36 1.61 16.99
C ALA A 525 21.17 1.86 18.28
N ALA A 526 22.51 1.63 18.24
CA ALA A 526 23.41 1.91 19.37
C ALA A 526 23.47 3.40 19.76
N GLU A 527 23.11 4.31 18.84
CA GLU A 527 23.07 5.75 19.08
C GLU A 527 21.74 6.24 19.71
N ARG A 528 20.75 5.35 19.90
CA ARG A 528 19.48 5.71 20.53
C ARG A 528 19.72 6.15 21.97
N ASP A 529 19.09 7.25 22.39
CA ASP A 529 19.16 7.73 23.78
C ASP A 529 18.63 6.64 24.74
N LEU A 530 19.34 6.43 25.86
CA LEU A 530 18.95 5.43 26.85
C LEU A 530 17.57 5.73 27.46
N SER A 531 17.23 7.00 27.66
CA SER A 531 15.92 7.37 28.18
C SER A 531 14.79 6.91 27.27
N LEU A 532 14.94 7.05 25.95
CA LEU A 532 13.95 6.57 24.98
C LEU A 532 13.84 5.04 24.95
N ILE A 533 14.96 4.32 25.23
CA ILE A 533 14.92 2.86 25.34
C ILE A 533 14.18 2.44 26.62
N VAL A 534 14.38 3.15 27.73
CA VAL A 534 13.67 2.93 28.99
C VAL A 534 12.17 3.15 28.80
N ASP A 535 11.79 4.25 28.14
CA ASP A 535 10.39 4.58 27.85
C ASP A 535 9.75 3.52 26.94
N ASP A 536 10.41 3.15 25.83
CA ASP A 536 9.92 2.08 24.92
C ASP A 536 9.71 0.73 25.64
N PHE A 537 10.60 0.39 26.58
CA PHE A 537 10.49 -0.83 27.39
C PHE A 537 9.33 -0.75 28.38
N ALA A 538 9.19 0.39 29.06
CA ALA A 538 8.11 0.62 30.02
C ALA A 538 6.72 0.61 29.34
N ASP A 539 6.63 1.16 28.13
CA ASP A 539 5.42 1.19 27.32
C ASP A 539 5.11 -0.15 26.61
N GLY A 540 6.00 -1.15 26.74
CA GLY A 540 5.86 -2.46 26.12
C GLY A 540 6.06 -2.47 24.59
N LEU A 541 6.64 -1.41 24.02
CA LEU A 541 6.96 -1.32 22.59
C LEU A 541 8.19 -2.16 22.23
N VAL A 542 9.13 -2.29 23.18
CA VAL A 542 10.35 -3.10 23.07
C VAL A 542 10.41 -4.09 24.22
N SER A 543 10.52 -5.39 23.92
CA SER A 543 10.64 -6.43 24.93
C SER A 543 12.08 -6.57 25.45
N ALA A 544 12.26 -7.25 26.60
CA ALA A 544 13.58 -7.46 27.19
C ALA A 544 14.59 -8.13 26.23
N PRO A 545 14.24 -9.16 25.43
CA PRO A 545 15.15 -9.74 24.44
C PRO A 545 15.55 -8.75 23.35
N SER A 546 14.65 -7.84 22.95
CA SER A 546 14.88 -6.89 21.86
C SER A 546 15.75 -5.69 22.27
N LEU A 547 16.00 -5.47 23.58
CA LEU A 547 16.92 -4.46 24.09
C LEU A 547 18.35 -4.66 23.55
N ALA A 548 18.74 -5.90 23.25
CA ALA A 548 20.06 -6.23 22.68
C ALA A 548 20.34 -5.49 21.37
N ALA A 549 19.30 -5.22 20.55
CA ALA A 549 19.45 -4.46 19.31
C ALA A 549 19.96 -3.03 19.53
N TYR A 550 19.72 -2.47 20.70
CA TYR A 550 20.14 -1.14 21.13
C TYR A 550 21.42 -1.14 21.96
N GLY A 551 22.07 -2.29 22.19
CA GLY A 551 23.18 -2.42 23.12
C GLY A 551 22.75 -2.14 24.57
N ALA A 552 21.54 -2.58 24.94
CA ALA A 552 20.97 -2.44 26.28
C ALA A 552 20.47 -3.81 26.79
N ARG A 553 20.29 -3.90 28.10
CA ARG A 553 19.71 -5.08 28.77
C ARG A 553 18.85 -4.62 29.95
N GLU A 554 17.92 -5.48 30.32
CA GLU A 554 17.17 -5.36 31.57
C GLU A 554 17.80 -6.24 32.65
N SER A 555 17.95 -5.71 33.85
CA SER A 555 18.43 -6.42 35.03
C SER A 555 17.70 -5.88 36.26
N ALA A 556 16.99 -6.76 36.97
CA ALA A 556 16.21 -6.42 38.19
C ALA A 556 15.22 -5.25 37.98
N GLY A 557 14.57 -5.14 36.84
CA GLY A 557 13.63 -4.07 36.51
C GLY A 557 14.28 -2.76 36.02
N ILE A 558 15.60 -2.75 35.82
CA ILE A 558 16.35 -1.57 35.38
C ILE A 558 16.92 -1.85 33.97
N VAL A 559 16.63 -0.96 33.04
CA VAL A 559 17.23 -0.98 31.69
C VAL A 559 18.53 -0.18 31.73
N GLU A 560 19.62 -0.80 31.33
CA GLU A 560 20.96 -0.21 31.32
C GLU A 560 21.72 -0.52 30.02
N ARG A 561 22.70 0.33 29.67
CA ARG A 561 23.65 0.00 28.61
C ARG A 561 24.51 -1.19 29.07
N GLY A 562 24.64 -2.19 28.22
CA GLY A 562 25.47 -3.37 28.52
C GLY A 562 25.68 -4.19 27.26
N MET A 563 26.88 -4.76 27.16
CA MET A 563 27.14 -5.76 26.10
C MET A 563 26.35 -7.03 26.42
N THR A 564 25.62 -7.52 25.43
CA THR A 564 25.06 -8.88 25.46
C THR A 564 26.16 -9.85 25.01
N ASP A 565 26.25 -11.02 25.65
CA ASP A 565 27.22 -12.07 25.30
C ASP A 565 26.97 -12.62 23.88
N LEU A 566 25.81 -12.36 23.28
CA LEU A 566 25.44 -12.78 21.93
C LEU A 566 25.42 -11.56 21.01
N SER A 567 26.27 -11.60 19.99
CA SER A 567 26.13 -10.71 18.84
C SER A 567 24.86 -11.11 18.09
N ASP A 568 23.98 -10.14 17.80
CA ASP A 568 22.79 -10.39 16.97
C ASP A 568 23.11 -10.39 15.46
N GLU A 569 24.36 -10.13 15.09
CA GLU A 569 24.81 -10.17 13.69
C GLU A 569 26.19 -10.83 13.54
N ALA A 570 26.42 -11.43 12.40
CA ALA A 570 27.68 -12.04 12.02
C ALA A 570 27.92 -11.94 10.51
N SER A 571 29.18 -11.77 10.12
CA SER A 571 29.57 -12.02 8.73
C SER A 571 29.66 -13.53 8.50
N ALA A 572 29.04 -14.02 7.43
CA ALA A 572 29.04 -15.42 7.04
C ALA A 572 29.42 -15.56 5.56
N SER A 573 30.08 -16.66 5.21
CA SER A 573 30.26 -17.07 3.82
C SER A 573 28.98 -17.63 3.24
N ILE A 574 28.75 -17.39 1.96
CA ILE A 574 27.59 -17.93 1.23
C ILE A 574 28.01 -19.22 0.54
N GLU A 575 27.27 -20.29 0.79
CA GLU A 575 27.31 -21.53 0.01
C GLU A 575 25.94 -21.76 -0.66
N TRP A 576 25.97 -22.22 -1.90
CA TRP A 576 24.75 -22.44 -2.67
C TRP A 576 24.30 -23.88 -2.54
N ARG A 577 23.04 -24.05 -2.13
CA ARG A 577 22.40 -25.37 -1.99
C ARG A 577 22.32 -26.08 -3.34
N ASN A 578 22.29 -27.41 -3.30
CA ASN A 578 22.09 -28.26 -4.47
C ASN A 578 20.71 -28.92 -4.51
N ASP A 579 19.80 -28.49 -3.64
CA ASP A 579 18.42 -28.97 -3.56
C ASP A 579 17.42 -27.87 -4.03
N ASP A 580 16.19 -28.27 -4.26
CA ASP A 580 15.08 -27.39 -4.69
C ASP A 580 14.43 -26.65 -3.52
N ALA A 581 15.17 -26.36 -2.45
CA ALA A 581 14.62 -25.66 -1.30
C ALA A 581 14.08 -24.26 -1.70
N PRO A 582 12.94 -23.84 -1.13
CA PRO A 582 12.40 -22.50 -1.33
C PRO A 582 13.44 -21.42 -1.06
N ALA A 583 13.41 -20.34 -1.84
CA ALA A 583 14.36 -19.25 -1.73
C ALA A 583 14.30 -18.50 -0.37
N HIS A 584 13.20 -18.63 0.36
CA HIS A 584 13.04 -18.08 1.72
C HIS A 584 13.45 -19.05 2.84
N GLU A 585 14.03 -20.20 2.51
CA GLU A 585 14.60 -21.16 3.45
C GLU A 585 16.12 -21.22 3.30
N CYS A 586 16.84 -21.40 4.42
CA CYS A 586 18.28 -21.45 4.41
C CYS A 586 18.81 -22.48 5.42
N GLY A 587 19.94 -23.10 5.07
CA GLY A 587 20.76 -23.80 6.03
C GLY A 587 21.75 -22.85 6.72
N VAL A 588 22.16 -23.16 7.93
CA VAL A 588 23.26 -22.46 8.62
C VAL A 588 24.22 -23.42 9.21
N SER A 589 25.52 -23.06 9.29
CA SER A 589 26.52 -23.87 10.00
C SER A 589 26.27 -23.86 11.51
N ALA A 590 26.70 -24.90 12.20
CA ALA A 590 26.63 -24.98 13.66
C ALA A 590 27.34 -23.80 14.34
N ALA A 591 28.48 -23.36 13.79
CA ALA A 591 29.20 -22.19 14.28
C ALA A 591 28.40 -20.91 14.18
N LEU A 592 27.69 -20.66 13.06
CA LEU A 592 26.85 -19.51 12.89
C LEU A 592 25.63 -19.59 13.80
N ALA A 593 25.00 -20.77 13.88
CA ALA A 593 23.84 -21.01 14.75
C ALA A 593 24.18 -20.75 16.23
N GLN A 594 25.34 -21.27 16.72
CA GLN A 594 25.77 -21.00 18.07
C GLN A 594 26.05 -19.53 18.34
N ARG A 595 26.72 -18.86 17.40
CA ARG A 595 27.07 -17.43 17.54
C ARG A 595 25.84 -16.51 17.62
N LEU A 596 24.79 -16.80 16.84
CA LEU A 596 23.58 -16.00 16.74
C LEU A 596 22.39 -16.56 17.53
N GLY A 597 22.58 -17.66 18.28
CA GLY A 597 21.50 -18.31 19.03
C GLY A 597 20.38 -18.88 18.15
N LEU A 598 20.70 -19.35 16.94
CA LEU A 598 19.70 -19.82 15.98
C LEU A 598 19.31 -21.27 16.23
N THR A 599 18.04 -21.56 16.03
CA THR A 599 17.47 -22.92 16.07
C THR A 599 16.69 -23.17 14.77
N HIS A 600 16.23 -24.38 14.55
CA HIS A 600 15.32 -24.70 13.46
C HIS A 600 14.05 -23.83 13.57
N GLY A 601 13.65 -23.19 12.47
CA GLY A 601 12.55 -22.26 12.42
C GLY A 601 12.89 -20.80 12.79
N SER A 602 14.11 -20.53 13.29
CA SER A 602 14.57 -19.16 13.52
C SER A 602 14.56 -18.37 12.22
N SER A 603 14.18 -17.09 12.29
CA SER A 603 14.30 -16.19 11.15
C SER A 603 15.59 -15.39 11.21
N ILE A 604 16.20 -15.21 10.06
CA ILE A 604 17.40 -14.41 9.86
C ILE A 604 17.18 -13.35 8.79
N GLU A 605 17.90 -12.26 8.92
CA GLU A 605 17.99 -11.21 7.92
C GLU A 605 19.35 -11.31 7.21
N LEU A 606 19.32 -11.28 5.90
CA LEU A 606 20.49 -11.31 5.03
C LEU A 606 20.67 -9.92 4.43
N ALA A 607 21.65 -9.16 4.90
CA ALA A 607 21.92 -7.83 4.42
C ALA A 607 22.50 -7.88 3.01
N MET A 608 21.87 -7.19 2.06
CA MET A 608 22.34 -7.08 0.69
C MET A 608 23.21 -5.86 0.49
N LEU A 609 24.09 -5.89 -0.52
CA LEU A 609 24.94 -4.73 -0.86
C LEU A 609 24.14 -3.53 -1.39
N LYS A 610 23.01 -3.79 -2.04
CA LYS A 610 22.09 -2.77 -2.57
C LYS A 610 20.66 -3.27 -2.40
N GLY A 611 19.80 -2.40 -1.89
CA GLY A 611 18.41 -2.72 -1.65
C GLY A 611 18.11 -3.18 -0.22
N PRO A 612 16.86 -3.52 0.08
CA PRO A 612 16.44 -4.02 1.38
C PRO A 612 17.05 -5.40 1.68
N SER A 613 17.22 -5.71 2.96
CA SER A 613 17.65 -7.02 3.39
C SER A 613 16.62 -8.09 3.01
N LEU A 614 17.10 -9.30 2.70
CA LEU A 614 16.23 -10.47 2.52
C LEU A 614 16.07 -11.20 3.85
N ARG A 615 14.88 -11.75 4.08
CA ARG A 615 14.62 -12.65 5.21
C ARG A 615 14.64 -14.09 4.74
N ALA A 616 15.18 -14.97 5.58
CA ALA A 616 15.10 -16.42 5.41
C ALA A 616 14.82 -17.11 6.75
N TRP A 617 14.26 -18.31 6.69
CA TRP A 617 14.07 -19.16 7.86
C TRP A 617 15.07 -20.32 7.87
N VAL A 618 15.64 -20.59 9.03
CA VAL A 618 16.57 -21.70 9.21
C VAL A 618 15.80 -23.03 9.14
N ASP A 619 15.94 -23.74 8.03
CA ASP A 619 15.34 -25.07 7.82
C ASP A 619 16.25 -26.21 8.27
N ARG A 620 17.58 -25.98 8.39
CA ARG A 620 18.55 -26.94 8.87
C ARG A 620 19.81 -26.28 9.45
N ILE A 621 20.42 -27.00 10.40
CA ILE A 621 21.74 -26.64 10.96
C ILE A 621 22.70 -27.71 10.56
N GLU A 622 23.74 -27.35 9.81
CA GLU A 622 24.74 -28.28 9.28
C GLU A 622 26.02 -28.21 10.11
N ALA A 623 26.72 -29.36 10.22
CA ALA A 623 28.00 -29.39 10.91
C ALA A 623 29.02 -28.50 10.18
N GLY A 624 29.69 -27.61 10.91
CA GLY A 624 30.70 -26.70 10.33
C GLY A 624 31.26 -25.76 11.38
N ASN A 625 32.57 -25.50 11.30
CA ASN A 625 33.31 -24.64 12.23
C ASN A 625 33.44 -23.18 11.70
N ALA A 626 33.18 -22.94 10.43
CA ALA A 626 33.15 -21.59 9.83
C ALA A 626 31.74 -21.06 9.83
N ALA A 627 31.57 -19.73 9.97
CA ALA A 627 30.26 -19.10 9.84
C ALA A 627 29.81 -19.12 8.38
N THR A 628 28.84 -19.98 8.06
CA THR A 628 28.35 -20.21 6.70
C THR A 628 26.82 -20.18 6.68
N VAL A 629 26.27 -19.59 5.63
CA VAL A 629 24.84 -19.66 5.30
C VAL A 629 24.68 -20.37 3.95
N HIS A 630 23.76 -21.34 3.90
CA HIS A 630 23.47 -22.14 2.71
C HIS A 630 22.17 -21.68 2.09
N LEU A 631 22.25 -21.03 0.92
CA LEU A 631 21.14 -20.35 0.25
C LEU A 631 20.70 -21.08 -1.01
N SER A 632 19.42 -20.92 -1.36
CA SER A 632 18.88 -21.38 -2.64
C SER A 632 19.63 -20.74 -3.82
N PRO A 633 19.98 -21.49 -4.87
CA PRO A 633 20.61 -20.94 -6.08
C PRO A 633 19.82 -19.82 -6.76
N ASN A 634 18.52 -19.79 -6.57
CA ASN A 634 17.62 -18.74 -7.09
C ASN A 634 17.95 -17.35 -6.55
N LEU A 635 18.63 -17.26 -5.42
CA LEU A 635 19.07 -16.01 -4.81
C LEU A 635 20.41 -15.49 -5.33
N ARG A 636 21.14 -16.24 -6.20
CA ARG A 636 22.47 -15.83 -6.70
C ARG A 636 22.52 -14.42 -7.28
N ARG A 637 21.46 -14.00 -7.98
CA ARG A 637 21.38 -12.68 -8.61
C ARG A 637 21.33 -11.50 -7.64
N PHE A 638 21.02 -11.76 -6.35
CA PHE A 638 20.86 -10.72 -5.33
C PHE A 638 22.13 -10.51 -4.50
N PHE A 639 23.10 -11.41 -4.58
CA PHE A 639 24.33 -11.36 -3.80
C PHE A 639 25.54 -11.30 -4.74
N ALA A 640 26.24 -10.15 -4.74
CA ALA A 640 27.39 -9.92 -5.62
C ALA A 640 28.72 -10.48 -5.08
N GLY A 641 28.72 -11.10 -3.89
CA GLY A 641 29.93 -11.59 -3.21
C GLY A 641 29.76 -12.98 -2.61
N SER A 642 30.83 -13.48 -2.01
CA SER A 642 30.86 -14.76 -1.30
C SER A 642 30.55 -14.64 0.19
N THR A 643 30.28 -13.43 0.68
CA THR A 643 29.97 -13.15 2.10
C THR A 643 28.75 -12.29 2.26
N VAL A 644 28.03 -12.45 3.36
CA VAL A 644 26.82 -11.68 3.71
C VAL A 644 26.82 -11.41 5.21
N THR A 645 26.28 -10.27 5.62
CA THR A 645 25.96 -10.03 7.03
C THR A 645 24.64 -10.73 7.34
N VAL A 646 24.64 -11.61 8.34
CA VAL A 646 23.49 -12.34 8.84
C VAL A 646 23.10 -11.77 10.18
N ARG A 647 21.82 -11.41 10.36
CA ARG A 647 21.26 -10.95 11.64
C ARG A 647 20.21 -11.94 12.14
N SER A 648 20.24 -12.22 13.43
CA SER A 648 19.17 -12.99 14.08
C SER A 648 17.97 -12.09 14.32
N LEU A 649 16.77 -12.56 14.00
CA LEU A 649 15.51 -11.81 14.21
C LEU A 649 14.66 -12.41 15.33
N GLY A 650 15.11 -13.47 15.97
CA GLY A 650 14.49 -14.08 17.15
C GLY A 650 13.07 -14.66 16.95
N SER A 651 12.43 -14.41 15.81
CA SER A 651 11.06 -14.86 15.55
C SER A 651 11.03 -16.27 14.93
N GLN A 652 10.05 -17.08 15.34
CA GLN A 652 9.85 -18.39 14.71
C GLN A 652 8.99 -18.25 13.42
N ARG A 653 9.17 -19.21 12.53
CA ARG A 653 8.42 -19.35 11.30
C ARG A 653 6.91 -19.48 11.59
N PRO A 654 6.04 -18.72 10.91
CA PRO A 654 4.60 -18.99 10.95
C PRO A 654 4.30 -20.44 10.51
N ALA A 655 3.23 -21.04 11.06
CA ALA A 655 2.80 -22.37 10.64
C ALA A 655 2.34 -22.35 9.18
N LEU A 656 3.18 -22.82 8.27
CA LEU A 656 2.85 -23.00 6.85
C LEU A 656 2.33 -24.43 6.61
N THR A 657 1.42 -24.59 5.66
CA THR A 657 1.09 -25.93 5.16
C THR A 657 2.33 -26.57 4.58
N ALA A 658 2.68 -27.78 5.00
CA ALA A 658 3.56 -28.62 4.21
C ALA A 658 2.91 -28.76 2.82
N GLY A 659 3.51 -28.16 1.80
CA GLY A 659 3.00 -28.21 0.44
C GLY A 659 2.91 -29.67 0.01
N THR A 660 1.69 -30.17 -0.17
CA THR A 660 1.50 -31.34 -0.99
C THR A 660 1.77 -30.90 -2.41
N HIS A 661 2.97 -31.09 -2.90
CA HIS A 661 3.26 -31.11 -4.32
C HIS A 661 2.41 -32.21 -4.97
N ARG A 662 1.30 -31.82 -5.61
CA ARG A 662 0.64 -32.55 -6.71
C ARG A 662 0.21 -31.57 -7.78
#